data_2046bc6d3cc6181ba8fc88349b873841
#
_entry.id   2046bc6d3cc6181ba8fc88349b873841
#
_cell.length_a   1.000
_cell.length_b   1.000
_cell.length_c   1.000
_cell.angle_alpha   90.00
_cell.angle_beta   90.00
_cell.angle_gamma   90.00
#
_symmetry.space_group_name_H-M   'P 1'
#
loop_
_entity.id
_entity.type
_entity.pdbx_description
1 polymer ?
#
loop_
_entity_poly.entity_id
_entity_poly.type
_entity_poly.pdbx_seq_one_letter_code
_entity_poly.pdbx_strand_id
1 'polypeptide(L)'
;MDYNFREIEKKWRTKWAQNKTYQVGEDTSRPKFYVLNMFPYPSGAGLHVGHPLGYIASDIYARYKRLQGFNVLNPMGYDAYGLPAEQYAIQTGQHPAVTTVKNIDRYREQLDKIGFSFDWSREIRTCDPQYYHWTQWAFRKMFSSFYCNTCQKAQPIEHLTEHFERQGTEGLDAACSEELSFTAEQWQAMSEKEREEVLMNYRIAYLGETMVNWCPQLGTVLANDEVVDGVSERGGYPVVQKKMKQWCLRVSAYAQRLLDGLDGIDWTDSLKETQRNWIGRSEGTEMQFRVKDSDVTFTIFTTRADTIFGVTFMVLAPESELVDRLTTPDCRDEVTAYVEATKKRTERERIADRRVSGVFTGSYAVNPFTGDAIPVWVSDYVLAGYGTGAIMAVPAHDSRDYAFAKHFSLPIIPLIEGADVSEESFDAKEGTVMNSPAAGKNTLGGFSLNGLSVVEAIAATKRFVEENKLGRVKVNFRLRDAIFSRQRYWGEPFPVYYKDGMPRMVPEECLPLELPEVSKFLPTESGEPPLGNATQWAWDTEACRVTENSRIDHKTVFPLELSTMPGFAGSSAYFLRYMDPHNGSALLSPQAAGYWKNVDLYIGGSEHATGHLIYSRFWNKFLFDLGVAVKEEPFQKLVNQGMIQGRSNFVYRIKDTNTFVSLGLKGDYEVTPIHVDVNIVQNDILDLEAFKAWRPEYADAEFVLEDGKYVCGWAIEKMSKSMYNVVNPDMIVEKYGADTLRLYEMFLGPINQSKPWDSNGIDGCFRFLRKAWNLFFTKESAPAATDNAPTKDNLKTLHKLIKKVTEDIEVFSYNTSVPAFMIAVGELDKQKCTSRAVLETLVILLAPFAPHIAEELWQQLGHTTSVCDARWPEFDEQHLKEDNVTMSVSFNGKTRFTLDFPADAGKDAVEQAVMASEQTKKYLEGMQVVKVIVVPGKIVNIVVKKA
;
A
#
# COMPACT_ATOMS: atom_id res chain seq x y z
N MET A 1 -34.91 -26.97 -16.01
CA MET A 1 -33.73 -27.50 -15.27
C MET A 1 -33.43 -26.54 -14.13
N ASP A 2 -33.29 -27.07 -12.91
CA ASP A 2 -32.98 -26.25 -11.74
C ASP A 2 -31.52 -25.80 -11.72
N TYR A 3 -31.29 -24.59 -11.27
CA TYR A 3 -29.96 -24.06 -11.05
C TYR A 3 -29.35 -24.65 -9.78
N ASN A 4 -28.64 -25.78 -9.93
CA ASN A 4 -27.94 -26.41 -8.84
C ASN A 4 -26.49 -25.92 -8.79
N PHE A 5 -26.28 -24.79 -8.14
CA PHE A 5 -24.96 -24.13 -8.08
C PHE A 5 -23.92 -25.00 -7.35
N ARG A 6 -24.30 -25.78 -6.35
CA ARG A 6 -23.35 -26.64 -5.61
C ARG A 6 -22.68 -27.68 -6.51
N GLU A 7 -23.47 -28.37 -7.32
CA GLU A 7 -22.94 -29.35 -8.28
C GLU A 7 -22.18 -28.70 -9.43
N ILE A 8 -22.70 -27.60 -9.95
CA ILE A 8 -22.08 -26.84 -11.06
C ILE A 8 -20.69 -26.33 -10.64
N GLU A 9 -20.60 -25.69 -9.48
CA GLU A 9 -19.34 -25.12 -9.00
C GLU A 9 -18.31 -26.20 -8.69
N LYS A 10 -18.72 -27.29 -8.07
CA LYS A 10 -17.83 -28.45 -7.82
C LYS A 10 -17.33 -29.09 -9.09
N LYS A 11 -18.21 -29.30 -10.06
CA LYS A 11 -17.89 -29.86 -11.38
C LYS A 11 -16.82 -29.02 -12.09
N TRP A 12 -17.01 -27.71 -12.15
CA TRP A 12 -16.11 -26.86 -12.91
C TRP A 12 -14.78 -26.60 -12.22
N ARG A 13 -14.75 -26.47 -10.91
CA ARG A 13 -13.49 -26.44 -10.17
C ARG A 13 -12.64 -27.68 -10.43
N THR A 14 -13.27 -28.86 -10.41
CA THR A 14 -12.60 -30.12 -10.72
C THR A 14 -12.08 -30.15 -12.15
N LYS A 15 -12.88 -29.75 -13.12
CA LYS A 15 -12.48 -29.70 -14.53
C LYS A 15 -11.34 -28.71 -14.79
N TRP A 16 -11.39 -27.52 -14.20
CA TRP A 16 -10.32 -26.53 -14.35
C TRP A 16 -8.98 -27.08 -13.82
N ALA A 17 -9.01 -27.73 -12.66
CA ALA A 17 -7.83 -28.35 -12.09
C ALA A 17 -7.27 -29.50 -12.94
N GLN A 18 -8.12 -30.39 -13.40
CA GLN A 18 -7.75 -31.55 -14.25
C GLN A 18 -7.18 -31.10 -15.60
N ASN A 19 -7.82 -30.11 -16.23
CA ASN A 19 -7.44 -29.61 -17.54
C ASN A 19 -6.33 -28.56 -17.50
N LYS A 20 -5.88 -28.18 -16.30
CA LYS A 20 -4.89 -27.09 -16.09
C LYS A 20 -5.27 -25.82 -16.84
N THR A 21 -6.55 -25.45 -16.77
CA THR A 21 -7.17 -24.39 -17.58
C THR A 21 -6.45 -23.05 -17.41
N TYR A 22 -6.00 -22.74 -16.21
CA TYR A 22 -5.38 -21.44 -15.89
C TYR A 22 -3.86 -21.48 -15.86
N GLN A 23 -3.26 -22.61 -16.25
CA GLN A 23 -1.80 -22.69 -16.35
C GLN A 23 -1.30 -21.79 -17.47
N VAL A 24 -0.29 -21.00 -17.15
CA VAL A 24 0.32 -20.06 -18.10
C VAL A 24 0.89 -20.82 -19.30
N GLY A 25 0.58 -20.36 -20.50
CA GLY A 25 1.09 -20.93 -21.74
C GLY A 25 2.55 -20.55 -22.00
N GLU A 26 3.25 -21.44 -22.70
CA GLU A 26 4.64 -21.22 -23.11
C GLU A 26 4.77 -20.46 -24.44
N ASP A 27 3.63 -20.17 -25.10
CA ASP A 27 3.60 -19.46 -26.39
C ASP A 27 3.90 -17.97 -26.21
N THR A 28 5.17 -17.60 -26.40
CA THR A 28 5.67 -16.21 -26.30
C THR A 28 5.33 -15.36 -27.51
N SER A 29 4.69 -15.91 -28.55
CA SER A 29 4.18 -15.12 -29.68
C SER A 29 2.92 -14.35 -29.34
N ARG A 30 2.19 -14.79 -28.29
CA ARG A 30 1.01 -14.09 -27.78
C ARG A 30 1.42 -12.90 -26.91
N PRO A 31 0.69 -11.78 -26.96
CA PRO A 31 0.96 -10.69 -26.05
C PRO A 31 0.73 -11.12 -24.59
N LYS A 32 1.59 -10.67 -23.72
CA LYS A 32 1.50 -11.00 -22.29
C LYS A 32 0.60 -10.03 -21.54
N PHE A 33 -0.02 -10.51 -20.47
CA PHE A 33 -0.62 -9.65 -19.47
C PHE A 33 -0.42 -10.24 -18.08
N TYR A 34 0.25 -9.50 -17.21
CA TYR A 34 0.58 -9.93 -15.86
C TYR A 34 -0.32 -9.22 -14.86
N VAL A 35 -1.26 -9.96 -14.26
CA VAL A 35 -2.16 -9.49 -13.19
C VAL A 35 -1.68 -10.05 -11.88
N LEU A 36 -1.47 -9.20 -10.89
CA LEU A 36 -0.98 -9.62 -9.57
C LEU A 36 -1.84 -9.00 -8.47
N ASN A 37 -2.18 -9.84 -7.49
CA ASN A 37 -2.73 -9.40 -6.21
C ASN A 37 -1.61 -9.34 -5.17
N MET A 38 -1.71 -8.42 -4.23
CA MET A 38 -0.90 -8.51 -3.03
C MET A 38 -1.27 -9.80 -2.31
N PHE A 39 -0.31 -10.71 -2.20
CA PHE A 39 -0.57 -12.05 -1.67
C PHE A 39 -0.89 -12.02 -0.17
N PRO A 40 -1.73 -12.96 0.31
CA PRO A 40 -2.17 -12.92 1.69
C PRO A 40 -1.11 -13.44 2.66
N TYR A 41 -1.17 -12.94 3.89
CA TYR A 41 -0.53 -13.55 5.05
C TYR A 41 -1.52 -14.57 5.66
N PRO A 42 -1.23 -15.88 5.67
CA PRO A 42 -2.19 -16.88 6.12
C PRO A 42 -2.36 -16.86 7.64
N SER A 43 -3.52 -16.38 8.11
CA SER A 43 -3.89 -16.36 9.52
C SER A 43 -4.80 -17.56 9.88
N GLY A 44 -4.84 -17.94 11.17
CA GLY A 44 -5.63 -19.08 11.63
C GLY A 44 -7.15 -18.96 11.47
N ALA A 45 -7.64 -17.74 11.24
CA ALA A 45 -9.06 -17.49 11.01
C ALA A 45 -9.55 -17.86 9.61
N GLY A 46 -8.63 -17.97 8.65
CA GLY A 46 -8.99 -17.96 7.26
C GLY A 46 -9.41 -16.58 6.75
N LEU A 47 -10.01 -16.55 5.57
CA LEU A 47 -10.51 -15.32 4.93
C LEU A 47 -11.87 -14.93 5.51
N HIS A 48 -12.12 -13.61 5.60
CA HIS A 48 -13.47 -13.06 5.71
C HIS A 48 -13.91 -12.46 4.37
N VAL A 49 -15.18 -12.06 4.23
CA VAL A 49 -15.74 -11.58 2.95
C VAL A 49 -15.06 -10.31 2.40
N GLY A 50 -14.32 -9.60 3.21
CA GLY A 50 -13.56 -8.42 2.78
C GLY A 50 -12.29 -8.74 1.99
N HIS A 51 -11.65 -9.88 2.23
CA HIS A 51 -10.41 -10.26 1.57
C HIS A 51 -10.55 -10.49 0.06
N PRO A 52 -11.60 -11.20 -0.43
CA PRO A 52 -11.69 -11.51 -1.84
C PRO A 52 -12.10 -10.32 -2.73
N LEU A 53 -12.46 -9.17 -2.20
CA LEU A 53 -12.88 -8.01 -2.98
C LEU A 53 -11.85 -7.66 -4.08
N GLY A 54 -10.60 -7.48 -3.72
CA GLY A 54 -9.52 -7.21 -4.66
C GLY A 54 -9.23 -8.38 -5.58
N TYR A 55 -9.31 -9.61 -5.06
CA TYR A 55 -9.07 -10.82 -5.85
C TYR A 55 -10.14 -11.04 -6.90
N ILE A 56 -11.40 -10.77 -6.59
CA ILE A 56 -12.49 -10.84 -7.57
C ILE A 56 -12.31 -9.78 -8.64
N ALA A 57 -11.99 -8.56 -8.26
CA ALA A 57 -11.75 -7.47 -9.20
C ALA A 57 -10.63 -7.77 -10.19
N SER A 58 -9.51 -8.30 -9.70
CA SER A 58 -8.38 -8.70 -10.56
C SER A 58 -8.69 -9.91 -11.41
N ASP A 59 -9.46 -10.87 -10.89
CA ASP A 59 -9.85 -12.07 -11.61
C ASP A 59 -10.76 -11.77 -12.80
N ILE A 60 -11.70 -10.85 -12.63
CA ILE A 60 -12.54 -10.35 -13.71
C ILE A 60 -11.65 -9.77 -14.83
N TYR A 61 -10.68 -8.94 -14.45
CA TYR A 61 -9.77 -8.33 -15.43
C TYR A 61 -8.86 -9.36 -16.11
N ALA A 62 -8.35 -10.33 -15.35
CA ALA A 62 -7.54 -11.42 -15.89
C ALA A 62 -8.31 -12.27 -16.90
N ARG A 63 -9.56 -12.64 -16.60
CA ARG A 63 -10.43 -13.40 -17.51
C ARG A 63 -10.78 -12.60 -18.75
N TYR A 64 -11.06 -11.31 -18.60
CA TYR A 64 -11.29 -10.39 -19.71
C TYR A 64 -10.10 -10.32 -20.67
N LYS A 65 -8.88 -10.17 -20.14
CA LYS A 65 -7.65 -10.14 -20.94
C LYS A 65 -7.40 -11.48 -21.67
N ARG A 66 -7.69 -12.58 -21.01
CA ARG A 66 -7.59 -13.91 -21.64
C ARG A 66 -8.56 -14.02 -22.83
N LEU A 67 -9.79 -13.55 -22.68
CA LEU A 67 -10.79 -13.52 -23.77
C LEU A 67 -10.38 -12.59 -24.91
N GLN A 68 -9.52 -11.61 -24.65
CA GLN A 68 -8.92 -10.75 -25.69
C GLN A 68 -7.71 -11.38 -26.39
N GLY A 69 -7.31 -12.60 -26.01
CA GLY A 69 -6.22 -13.34 -26.65
C GLY A 69 -4.85 -13.17 -25.99
N PHE A 70 -4.76 -12.50 -24.86
CA PHE A 70 -3.51 -12.37 -24.11
C PHE A 70 -3.12 -13.68 -23.43
N ASN A 71 -1.80 -13.90 -23.32
CA ASN A 71 -1.25 -14.91 -22.41
C ASN A 71 -1.19 -14.26 -21.01
N VAL A 72 -2.08 -14.69 -20.12
CA VAL A 72 -2.28 -14.08 -18.81
C VAL A 72 -1.52 -14.83 -17.73
N LEU A 73 -0.65 -14.14 -17.00
CA LEU A 73 -0.05 -14.62 -15.75
C LEU A 73 -0.87 -14.03 -14.59
N ASN A 74 -1.55 -14.91 -13.88
CA ASN A 74 -2.34 -14.59 -12.69
C ASN A 74 -1.97 -15.56 -11.56
N PRO A 75 -0.80 -15.35 -10.91
CA PRO A 75 -0.29 -16.27 -9.90
C PRO A 75 -0.86 -15.95 -8.52
N MET A 76 -0.71 -16.90 -7.59
CA MET A 76 -1.01 -16.72 -6.19
C MET A 76 -0.03 -17.50 -5.33
N GLY A 77 0.21 -17.00 -4.14
CA GLY A 77 1.07 -17.61 -3.15
C GLY A 77 0.81 -17.02 -1.76
N TYR A 78 1.76 -17.19 -0.85
CA TYR A 78 1.56 -16.82 0.54
C TYR A 78 2.79 -16.12 1.11
N ASP A 79 2.55 -15.00 1.76
CA ASP A 79 3.52 -14.34 2.62
C ASP A 79 3.50 -15.07 3.98
N ALA A 80 4.47 -15.95 4.19
CA ALA A 80 4.36 -16.98 5.20
C ALA A 80 5.30 -16.83 6.39
N TYR A 81 6.19 -15.83 6.36
CA TYR A 81 7.04 -15.46 7.48
C TYR A 81 6.45 -14.30 8.27
N GLY A 82 6.79 -14.18 9.53
CA GLY A 82 6.47 -13.04 10.36
C GLY A 82 6.04 -13.37 11.78
N LEU A 83 5.77 -12.32 12.50
CA LEU A 83 5.52 -12.34 13.94
C LEU A 83 4.26 -13.11 14.38
N PRO A 84 3.14 -13.14 13.64
CA PRO A 84 1.94 -13.82 14.14
C PRO A 84 2.08 -15.32 14.34
N ALA A 85 2.76 -16.00 13.41
CA ALA A 85 3.00 -17.44 13.53
C ALA A 85 3.96 -17.75 14.67
N GLU A 86 4.97 -16.91 14.87
CA GLU A 86 5.91 -17.05 15.97
C GLU A 86 5.25 -16.82 17.33
N GLN A 87 4.41 -15.81 17.47
CA GLN A 87 3.66 -15.57 18.71
C GLN A 87 2.76 -16.74 19.08
N TYR A 88 2.07 -17.30 18.10
CA TYR A 88 1.28 -18.50 18.31
C TYR A 88 2.14 -19.70 18.74
N ALA A 89 3.32 -19.86 18.15
CA ALA A 89 4.28 -20.88 18.52
C ALA A 89 4.79 -20.69 19.98
N ILE A 90 5.06 -19.47 20.38
CA ILE A 90 5.43 -19.14 21.77
C ILE A 90 4.32 -19.52 22.75
N GLN A 91 3.07 -19.20 22.42
CA GLN A 91 1.90 -19.47 23.28
C GLN A 91 1.58 -20.96 23.39
N THR A 92 1.72 -21.71 22.32
CA THR A 92 1.26 -23.12 22.22
C THR A 92 2.38 -24.15 22.26
N GLY A 93 3.64 -23.73 22.08
CA GLY A 93 4.77 -24.64 21.93
C GLY A 93 4.84 -25.35 20.58
N GLN A 94 3.92 -25.06 19.66
CA GLN A 94 3.89 -25.64 18.33
C GLN A 94 4.85 -24.91 17.39
N HIS A 95 5.59 -25.66 16.56
CA HIS A 95 6.51 -25.07 15.59
C HIS A 95 5.75 -24.17 14.59
N PRO A 96 6.26 -22.97 14.27
CA PRO A 96 5.59 -22.03 13.36
C PRO A 96 5.28 -22.61 11.97
N ALA A 97 6.14 -23.49 11.45
CA ALA A 97 5.95 -24.15 10.16
C ALA A 97 4.67 -24.99 10.12
N VAL A 98 4.34 -25.69 11.20
CA VAL A 98 3.15 -26.55 11.27
C VAL A 98 1.89 -25.70 11.20
N THR A 99 1.83 -24.64 11.98
CA THR A 99 0.71 -23.68 11.97
C THR A 99 0.57 -23.01 10.61
N THR A 100 1.67 -22.58 10.03
CA THR A 100 1.69 -21.91 8.72
C THR A 100 1.15 -22.80 7.61
N VAL A 101 1.59 -24.06 7.53
CA VAL A 101 1.07 -25.03 6.54
C VAL A 101 -0.43 -25.23 6.69
N LYS A 102 -0.90 -25.41 7.93
CA LYS A 102 -2.33 -25.57 8.22
C LYS A 102 -3.15 -24.35 7.78
N ASN A 103 -2.65 -23.15 8.04
CA ASN A 103 -3.32 -21.92 7.63
C ASN A 103 -3.31 -21.74 6.12
N ILE A 104 -2.22 -22.09 5.44
CA ILE A 104 -2.13 -22.07 3.97
C ILE A 104 -3.16 -23.02 3.36
N ASP A 105 -3.29 -24.25 3.87
CA ASP A 105 -4.27 -25.22 3.39
C ASP A 105 -5.71 -24.67 3.53
N ARG A 106 -5.99 -23.99 4.62
CA ARG A 106 -7.28 -23.35 4.85
C ARG A 106 -7.56 -22.21 3.86
N TYR A 107 -6.60 -21.33 3.63
CA TYR A 107 -6.71 -20.25 2.62
C TYR A 107 -6.89 -20.82 1.21
N ARG A 108 -6.11 -21.84 0.86
CA ARG A 108 -6.21 -22.51 -0.43
C ARG A 108 -7.60 -23.08 -0.67
N GLU A 109 -8.17 -23.76 0.31
CA GLU A 109 -9.52 -24.31 0.23
C GLU A 109 -10.57 -23.22 -0.02
N GLN A 110 -10.49 -22.10 0.71
CA GLN A 110 -11.41 -20.99 0.55
C GLN A 110 -11.26 -20.31 -0.81
N LEU A 111 -10.03 -20.08 -1.27
CA LEU A 111 -9.78 -19.48 -2.58
C LEU A 111 -10.25 -20.37 -3.74
N ASP A 112 -10.04 -21.68 -3.63
CA ASP A 112 -10.52 -22.64 -4.63
C ASP A 112 -12.05 -22.63 -4.76
N LYS A 113 -12.76 -22.52 -3.65
CA LYS A 113 -14.23 -22.45 -3.65
C LYS A 113 -14.77 -21.19 -4.32
N ILE A 114 -14.08 -20.07 -4.28
CA ILE A 114 -14.50 -18.83 -4.94
C ILE A 114 -14.25 -18.89 -6.45
N GLY A 115 -13.38 -19.78 -6.92
CA GLY A 115 -13.23 -20.08 -8.35
C GLY A 115 -12.36 -19.07 -9.10
N PHE A 116 -11.27 -18.63 -8.51
CA PHE A 116 -10.30 -17.76 -9.16
C PHE A 116 -9.52 -18.45 -10.28
N SER A 117 -9.10 -17.68 -11.28
CA SER A 117 -8.27 -18.16 -12.39
C SER A 117 -6.76 -18.13 -12.06
N PHE A 118 -6.39 -18.45 -10.82
CA PHE A 118 -4.99 -18.49 -10.42
C PHE A 118 -4.24 -19.68 -11.01
N ASP A 119 -3.02 -19.44 -11.46
CA ASP A 119 -2.08 -20.48 -11.84
C ASP A 119 -1.35 -21.03 -10.60
N TRP A 120 -1.91 -22.02 -9.97
CA TRP A 120 -1.34 -22.65 -8.77
C TRP A 120 -0.05 -23.41 -9.02
N SER A 121 0.29 -23.74 -10.27
CA SER A 121 1.59 -24.32 -10.60
C SER A 121 2.77 -23.38 -10.30
N ARG A 122 2.47 -22.10 -10.14
CA ARG A 122 3.44 -21.06 -9.83
C ARG A 122 3.37 -20.57 -8.38
N GLU A 123 2.67 -21.30 -7.51
CA GLU A 123 2.57 -20.97 -6.08
C GLU A 123 3.94 -20.81 -5.45
N ILE A 124 4.09 -19.76 -4.65
CA ILE A 124 5.28 -19.53 -3.82
C ILE A 124 4.86 -19.36 -2.37
N ARG A 125 5.77 -19.71 -1.46
CA ARG A 125 5.65 -19.48 -0.02
C ARG A 125 6.95 -18.86 0.46
N THR A 126 6.91 -17.70 1.05
CA THR A 126 8.13 -17.00 1.46
C THR A 126 8.94 -17.75 2.50
N CYS A 127 8.32 -18.71 3.23
CA CYS A 127 9.01 -19.57 4.19
C CYS A 127 9.70 -20.80 3.59
N ASP A 128 9.51 -21.08 2.30
CA ASP A 128 10.16 -22.21 1.64
C ASP A 128 11.63 -21.91 1.31
N PRO A 129 12.57 -22.80 1.63
CA PRO A 129 13.99 -22.60 1.30
C PRO A 129 14.27 -22.32 -0.18
N GLN A 130 13.53 -22.95 -1.06
CA GLN A 130 13.64 -22.73 -2.51
C GLN A 130 13.26 -21.32 -2.93
N TYR A 131 12.37 -20.67 -2.17
CA TYR A 131 12.00 -19.28 -2.39
C TYR A 131 12.99 -18.32 -1.74
N TYR A 132 13.26 -18.44 -0.44
CA TYR A 132 14.12 -17.48 0.25
C TYR A 132 15.61 -17.64 -0.10
N HIS A 133 16.00 -18.73 -0.78
CA HIS A 133 17.30 -18.81 -1.48
C HIS A 133 17.60 -17.50 -2.23
N TRP A 134 16.62 -17.01 -2.96
CA TRP A 134 16.78 -15.79 -3.80
C TRP A 134 16.70 -14.50 -3.01
N THR A 135 16.04 -14.49 -1.89
CA THR A 135 16.11 -13.39 -0.93
C THR A 135 17.50 -13.27 -0.32
N GLN A 136 18.08 -14.39 0.07
CA GLN A 136 19.46 -14.47 0.56
C GLN A 136 20.47 -14.08 -0.52
N TRP A 137 20.29 -14.56 -1.72
CA TRP A 137 21.11 -14.19 -2.88
C TRP A 137 21.08 -12.68 -3.14
N ALA A 138 19.92 -12.06 -3.12
CA ALA A 138 19.78 -10.62 -3.31
C ALA A 138 20.47 -9.83 -2.20
N PHE A 139 20.31 -10.24 -0.95
CA PHE A 139 21.02 -9.66 0.18
C PHE A 139 22.55 -9.73 0.01
N ARG A 140 23.05 -10.90 -0.39
CA ARG A 140 24.45 -11.12 -0.70
C ARG A 140 24.95 -10.19 -1.80
N LYS A 141 24.17 -10.00 -2.86
CA LYS A 141 24.46 -9.04 -3.94
C LYS A 141 24.48 -7.58 -3.46
N MET A 142 23.55 -7.21 -2.58
CA MET A 142 23.51 -5.87 -1.99
C MET A 142 24.72 -5.62 -1.10
N PHE A 143 25.17 -6.62 -0.34
CA PHE A 143 26.39 -6.55 0.45
C PHE A 143 27.65 -6.36 -0.43
N SER A 144 27.66 -6.98 -1.60
CA SER A 144 28.76 -6.92 -2.56
C SER A 144 28.71 -5.71 -3.49
N SER A 145 27.82 -4.77 -3.24
CA SER A 145 27.57 -3.60 -4.09
C SER A 145 27.63 -2.29 -3.31
N PHE A 146 27.98 -1.21 -4.01
CA PHE A 146 27.83 0.16 -3.53
C PHE A 146 27.05 0.98 -4.57
N TYR A 147 26.51 2.12 -4.17
CA TYR A 147 25.77 2.99 -5.07
C TYR A 147 26.64 4.15 -5.56
N CYS A 148 26.90 4.18 -6.85
CA CYS A 148 27.63 5.28 -7.51
C CYS A 148 26.65 6.41 -7.87
N ASN A 149 26.81 7.57 -7.24
CA ASN A 149 25.97 8.74 -7.52
C ASN A 149 26.21 9.34 -8.91
N THR A 150 27.43 9.23 -9.42
CA THR A 150 27.78 9.69 -10.77
C THR A 150 27.10 8.86 -11.84
N CYS A 151 27.13 7.53 -11.72
CA CYS A 151 26.48 6.60 -12.66
C CYS A 151 24.98 6.44 -12.37
N GLN A 152 24.52 6.83 -11.19
CA GLN A 152 23.16 6.63 -10.68
C GLN A 152 22.71 5.17 -10.72
N LYS A 153 23.58 4.27 -10.29
CA LYS A 153 23.27 2.83 -10.17
C LYS A 153 24.20 2.12 -9.20
N ALA A 154 23.81 0.93 -8.80
CA ALA A 154 24.66 0.02 -8.05
C ALA A 154 25.84 -0.46 -8.89
N GLN A 155 26.99 -0.56 -8.26
CA GLN A 155 28.25 -1.05 -8.86
C GLN A 155 28.86 -2.12 -7.95
N PRO A 156 29.66 -3.06 -8.49
CA PRO A 156 30.40 -4.01 -7.66
C PRO A 156 31.35 -3.32 -6.69
N ILE A 157 31.45 -3.83 -5.48
CA ILE A 157 32.29 -3.23 -4.42
C ILE A 157 33.79 -3.22 -4.80
N GLU A 158 34.20 -4.12 -5.68
CA GLU A 158 35.59 -4.20 -6.20
C GLU A 158 35.98 -2.90 -6.94
N HIS A 159 35.05 -2.26 -7.63
CA HIS A 159 35.30 -0.97 -8.28
C HIS A 159 35.66 0.12 -7.25
N LEU A 160 35.05 0.06 -6.08
CA LEU A 160 35.32 0.98 -4.99
C LEU A 160 36.71 0.72 -4.40
N THR A 161 37.07 -0.53 -4.17
CA THR A 161 38.38 -0.94 -3.68
C THR A 161 39.51 -0.50 -4.63
N GLU A 162 39.32 -0.71 -5.94
CA GLU A 162 40.26 -0.25 -6.97
C GLU A 162 40.43 1.27 -6.98
N HIS A 163 39.32 2.02 -6.79
CA HIS A 163 39.37 3.47 -6.68
C HIS A 163 40.18 3.93 -5.47
N PHE A 164 39.97 3.31 -4.31
CA PHE A 164 40.70 3.63 -3.09
C PHE A 164 42.21 3.34 -3.21
N GLU A 165 42.55 2.26 -3.89
CA GLU A 165 43.99 1.94 -4.12
C GLU A 165 44.70 2.95 -5.01
N ARG A 166 43.97 3.55 -5.95
CA ARG A 166 44.55 4.52 -6.90
C ARG A 166 44.55 5.97 -6.37
N GLN A 167 43.48 6.40 -5.74
CA GLN A 167 43.25 7.81 -5.41
C GLN A 167 42.67 8.03 -3.99
N GLY A 168 42.49 7.00 -3.18
CA GLY A 168 41.77 7.15 -1.94
C GLY A 168 40.33 7.61 -2.18
N THR A 169 39.84 8.60 -1.44
CA THR A 169 38.49 9.15 -1.60
C THR A 169 38.40 10.28 -2.62
N GLU A 170 39.48 10.71 -3.20
CA GLU A 170 39.49 11.81 -4.18
C GLU A 170 38.70 11.45 -5.43
N GLY A 171 37.77 12.33 -5.83
CA GLY A 171 36.93 12.17 -7.02
C GLY A 171 35.82 11.12 -6.87
N LEU A 172 35.63 10.56 -5.69
CA LEU A 172 34.57 9.61 -5.41
C LEU A 172 33.26 10.33 -5.04
N ASP A 173 32.19 10.00 -5.75
CA ASP A 173 30.83 10.38 -5.39
C ASP A 173 29.97 9.12 -5.27
N ALA A 174 29.86 8.60 -4.08
CA ALA A 174 29.13 7.39 -3.75
C ALA A 174 28.26 7.59 -2.52
N ALA A 175 27.12 6.92 -2.49
CA ALA A 175 26.25 6.91 -1.31
C ALA A 175 26.99 6.26 -0.13
N CYS A 176 26.95 6.90 1.02
CA CYS A 176 27.67 6.49 2.20
C CYS A 176 26.90 6.86 3.48
N SER A 177 27.24 6.21 4.58
CA SER A 177 26.73 6.56 5.90
C SER A 177 27.40 7.81 6.46
N GLU A 178 28.73 7.91 6.28
CA GLU A 178 29.54 9.05 6.68
C GLU A 178 30.49 9.45 5.53
N GLU A 179 30.70 10.75 5.37
CA GLU A 179 31.71 11.22 4.40
C GLU A 179 33.11 11.00 4.98
N LEU A 180 33.88 10.13 4.32
CA LEU A 180 35.26 9.83 4.68
C LEU A 180 36.22 10.55 3.74
N SER A 181 37.42 10.85 4.25
CA SER A 181 38.51 11.42 3.47
C SER A 181 39.82 10.74 3.84
N PHE A 182 40.43 10.07 2.87
CA PHE A 182 41.75 9.43 3.02
C PHE A 182 42.45 9.34 1.66
N THR A 183 43.81 9.24 1.72
CA THR A 183 44.64 9.08 0.51
C THR A 183 44.79 7.60 0.14
N ALA A 184 45.33 7.33 -1.04
CA ALA A 184 45.66 5.99 -1.48
C ALA A 184 46.65 5.31 -0.52
N GLU A 185 47.68 6.06 -0.05
CA GLU A 185 48.66 5.56 0.92
C GLU A 185 48.04 5.21 2.24
N GLN A 186 47.11 6.02 2.72
CA GLN A 186 46.35 5.73 3.96
C GLN A 186 45.51 4.47 3.82
N TRP A 187 44.85 4.28 2.68
CA TRP A 187 44.11 3.05 2.40
C TRP A 187 45.02 1.81 2.40
N GLN A 188 46.16 1.89 1.71
CA GLN A 188 47.12 0.79 1.63
C GLN A 188 47.72 0.42 2.99
N ALA A 189 47.84 1.39 3.91
CA ALA A 189 48.32 1.19 5.25
C ALA A 189 47.28 0.58 6.22
N MET A 190 46.00 0.56 5.83
CA MET A 190 44.92 0.02 6.66
C MET A 190 45.04 -1.51 6.79
N SER A 191 44.67 -2.01 7.98
CA SER A 191 44.45 -3.43 8.22
C SER A 191 43.22 -3.93 7.47
N GLU A 192 43.09 -5.23 7.31
CA GLU A 192 41.92 -5.86 6.69
C GLU A 192 40.61 -5.41 7.41
N LYS A 193 40.63 -5.36 8.75
CA LYS A 193 39.49 -4.92 9.55
C LYS A 193 39.14 -3.45 9.29
N GLU A 194 40.11 -2.57 9.25
CA GLU A 194 39.91 -1.14 8.96
C GLU A 194 39.33 -0.94 7.55
N ARG A 195 39.83 -1.69 6.56
CA ARG A 195 39.29 -1.66 5.20
C ARG A 195 37.83 -2.14 5.12
N GLU A 196 37.49 -3.21 5.83
CA GLU A 196 36.12 -3.70 5.91
C GLU A 196 35.18 -2.70 6.59
N GLU A 197 35.64 -2.01 7.62
CA GLU A 197 34.85 -0.95 8.25
C GLU A 197 34.61 0.23 7.30
N VAL A 198 35.60 0.59 6.49
CA VAL A 198 35.45 1.61 5.42
C VAL A 198 34.44 1.14 4.36
N LEU A 199 34.59 -0.08 3.87
CA LEU A 199 33.67 -0.62 2.84
C LEU A 199 32.24 -0.72 3.36
N MET A 200 32.05 -1.06 4.64
CA MET A 200 30.73 -1.12 5.27
C MET A 200 30.00 0.24 5.22
N ASN A 201 30.74 1.33 5.23
CA ASN A 201 30.21 2.67 5.07
C ASN A 201 29.54 2.94 3.71
N TYR A 202 29.86 2.13 2.69
CA TYR A 202 29.37 2.30 1.32
C TYR A 202 28.46 1.18 0.83
N ARG A 203 28.47 0.01 1.46
CA ARG A 203 27.67 -1.15 1.02
C ARG A 203 26.18 -0.83 1.00
N ILE A 204 25.44 -1.39 0.05
CA ILE A 204 23.99 -1.25 -0.04
C ILE A 204 23.31 -2.02 1.09
N ALA A 205 23.76 -3.25 1.37
CA ALA A 205 23.42 -3.94 2.63
C ALA A 205 24.58 -3.79 3.60
N TYR A 206 24.35 -3.16 4.73
CA TYR A 206 25.41 -2.85 5.68
C TYR A 206 24.99 -3.10 7.12
N LEU A 207 25.97 -3.38 7.97
CA LEU A 207 25.81 -3.54 9.39
C LEU A 207 26.20 -2.21 10.07
N GLY A 208 25.24 -1.57 10.71
CA GLY A 208 25.45 -0.27 11.34
C GLY A 208 24.71 -0.12 12.67
N GLU A 209 25.17 0.81 13.49
CA GLU A 209 24.44 1.23 14.69
C GLU A 209 23.40 2.29 14.32
N THR A 210 22.16 2.04 14.65
CA THR A 210 21.06 2.96 14.35
C THR A 210 20.00 2.94 15.44
N MET A 211 19.21 4.02 15.49
CA MET A 211 18.03 4.08 16.35
C MET A 211 16.94 3.20 15.76
N VAL A 212 16.40 2.31 16.57
CA VAL A 212 15.37 1.34 16.17
C VAL A 212 14.15 1.42 17.07
N ASN A 213 13.01 0.99 16.51
CA ASN A 213 11.78 0.80 17.28
C ASN A 213 11.84 -0.54 18.01
N TRP A 214 12.31 -0.53 19.24
CA TRP A 214 12.42 -1.73 20.05
C TRP A 214 11.15 -1.96 20.86
N CYS A 215 10.58 -3.15 20.76
CA CYS A 215 9.46 -3.58 21.58
C CYS A 215 9.93 -4.60 22.61
N PRO A 216 10.12 -4.22 23.89
CA PRO A 216 10.62 -5.15 24.91
C PRO A 216 9.73 -6.37 25.12
N GLN A 217 8.41 -6.20 25.02
CA GLN A 217 7.47 -7.28 25.25
C GLN A 217 7.46 -8.32 24.12
N LEU A 218 7.67 -7.88 22.88
CA LEU A 218 7.82 -8.77 21.73
C LEU A 218 9.26 -9.26 21.56
N GLY A 219 10.22 -8.63 22.23
CA GLY A 219 11.64 -8.98 22.16
C GLY A 219 12.28 -8.77 20.79
N THR A 220 11.76 -7.84 20.01
CA THR A 220 12.22 -7.60 18.64
C THR A 220 12.13 -6.13 18.22
N VAL A 221 12.85 -5.79 17.17
CA VAL A 221 12.74 -4.51 16.46
C VAL A 221 11.51 -4.55 15.54
N LEU A 222 10.81 -3.42 15.46
CA LEU A 222 9.66 -3.22 14.58
C LEU A 222 9.98 -2.18 13.50
N ALA A 223 9.43 -2.39 12.31
CA ALA A 223 9.46 -1.38 11.25
C ALA A 223 8.56 -0.18 11.62
N ASN A 224 8.79 0.96 10.96
CA ASN A 224 7.99 2.17 11.24
C ASN A 224 6.50 1.99 10.99
N ASP A 225 6.14 1.19 9.99
CA ASP A 225 4.77 0.84 9.65
C ASP A 225 4.13 -0.17 10.64
N GLU A 226 4.93 -0.86 11.44
CA GLU A 226 4.48 -1.78 12.51
C GLU A 226 4.22 -1.06 13.84
N VAL A 227 4.44 0.26 13.91
CA VAL A 227 4.23 1.07 15.11
C VAL A 227 3.13 2.10 14.87
N VAL A 228 2.10 2.08 15.71
CA VAL A 228 0.96 2.99 15.65
C VAL A 228 0.78 3.64 17.02
N ASP A 229 0.84 4.97 17.07
CA ASP A 229 0.65 5.75 18.31
C ASP A 229 1.59 5.32 19.48
N GLY A 230 2.84 4.97 19.14
CA GLY A 230 3.84 4.59 20.13
C GLY A 230 3.73 3.17 20.66
N VAL A 231 2.84 2.37 20.11
CA VAL A 231 2.66 0.96 20.47
C VAL A 231 2.77 0.08 19.22
N SER A 232 3.07 -1.21 19.43
CA SER A 232 3.07 -2.17 18.32
C SER A 232 1.67 -2.30 17.73
N GLU A 233 1.56 -2.37 16.41
CA GLU A 233 0.29 -2.62 15.70
C GLU A 233 -0.37 -3.91 16.23
N ARG A 234 0.45 -4.91 16.50
CA ARG A 234 0.00 -6.18 17.09
C ARG A 234 0.27 -6.18 18.58
N GLY A 235 -0.77 -6.43 19.36
CA GLY A 235 -0.72 -6.53 20.80
C GLY A 235 -0.75 -5.21 21.55
N GLY A 236 -0.55 -4.07 20.87
CA GLY A 236 -0.61 -2.75 21.52
C GLY A 236 0.46 -2.52 22.58
N TYR A 237 1.63 -3.15 22.45
CA TYR A 237 2.71 -3.04 23.43
C TYR A 237 3.57 -1.79 23.25
N PRO A 238 4.04 -1.17 24.33
CA PRO A 238 4.91 -0.01 24.25
C PRO A 238 6.17 -0.27 23.42
N VAL A 239 6.52 0.70 22.61
CA VAL A 239 7.72 0.69 21.75
C VAL A 239 8.63 1.82 22.20
N VAL A 240 9.93 1.53 22.33
CA VAL A 240 10.93 2.52 22.74
C VAL A 240 11.98 2.69 21.65
N GLN A 241 12.56 3.88 21.57
CA GLN A 241 13.71 4.12 20.70
C GLN A 241 14.99 3.59 21.40
N LYS A 242 15.74 2.76 20.70
CA LYS A 242 16.98 2.16 21.21
C LYS A 242 18.04 2.14 20.12
N LYS A 243 19.29 2.45 20.47
CA LYS A 243 20.44 2.33 19.57
C LYS A 243 20.91 0.88 19.57
N MET A 244 20.89 0.25 18.40
CA MET A 244 21.29 -1.15 18.24
C MET A 244 22.09 -1.34 16.94
N LYS A 245 22.98 -2.31 16.96
CA LYS A 245 23.68 -2.78 15.77
C LYS A 245 22.74 -3.64 14.93
N GLN A 246 22.45 -3.23 13.70
CA GLN A 246 21.46 -3.84 12.83
C GLN A 246 21.94 -3.91 11.40
N TRP A 247 21.51 -4.95 10.68
CA TRP A 247 21.58 -4.92 9.23
C TRP A 247 20.62 -3.86 8.70
N CYS A 248 21.09 -3.10 7.73
CA CYS A 248 20.32 -2.05 7.07
C CYS A 248 20.44 -2.18 5.55
N LEU A 249 19.41 -1.74 4.83
CA LEU A 249 19.46 -1.58 3.38
C LEU A 249 19.48 -0.08 3.04
N ARG A 250 20.39 0.32 2.17
CA ARG A 250 20.60 1.72 1.77
C ARG A 250 19.55 2.19 0.75
N VAL A 251 18.30 2.14 1.15
CA VAL A 251 17.16 2.58 0.33
C VAL A 251 17.28 4.06 -0.02
N SER A 252 17.84 4.86 0.88
CA SER A 252 18.05 6.30 0.69
C SER A 252 18.93 6.63 -0.54
N ALA A 253 19.83 5.73 -0.93
CA ALA A 253 20.65 5.92 -2.13
C ALA A 253 19.80 5.95 -3.42
N TYR A 254 18.66 5.31 -3.41
CA TYR A 254 17.70 5.24 -4.52
C TYR A 254 16.60 6.32 -4.47
N ALA A 255 16.64 7.23 -3.48
CA ALA A 255 15.57 8.18 -3.24
C ALA A 255 15.18 9.01 -4.47
N GLN A 256 16.15 9.55 -5.22
CA GLN A 256 15.86 10.33 -6.43
C GLN A 256 15.22 9.46 -7.52
N ARG A 257 15.72 8.25 -7.73
CA ARG A 257 15.16 7.32 -8.73
C ARG A 257 13.77 6.83 -8.32
N LEU A 258 13.52 6.65 -7.02
CA LEU A 258 12.17 6.34 -6.50
C LEU A 258 11.20 7.50 -6.75
N LEU A 259 11.67 8.73 -6.66
CA LEU A 259 10.87 9.91 -6.95
C LEU A 259 10.59 10.05 -8.45
N ASP A 260 11.63 9.96 -9.27
CA ASP A 260 11.55 10.12 -10.75
C ASP A 260 10.69 9.02 -11.39
N GLY A 261 10.76 7.80 -10.88
CA GLY A 261 10.01 6.65 -11.40
C GLY A 261 8.50 6.78 -11.29
N LEU A 262 7.99 7.66 -10.42
CA LEU A 262 6.56 7.89 -10.28
C LEU A 262 5.91 8.53 -11.51
N ASP A 263 6.68 9.25 -12.32
CA ASP A 263 6.17 9.96 -13.50
C ASP A 263 5.78 9.02 -14.65
N GLY A 264 6.36 7.83 -14.70
CA GLY A 264 6.16 6.85 -15.78
C GLY A 264 5.16 5.74 -15.50
N ILE A 265 4.44 5.78 -14.38
CA ILE A 265 3.52 4.73 -13.94
C ILE A 265 2.09 5.25 -13.78
N ASP A 266 1.12 4.36 -14.01
CA ASP A 266 -0.32 4.67 -13.93
C ASP A 266 -0.87 4.36 -12.53
N TRP A 267 -0.47 5.19 -11.57
CA TRP A 267 -0.96 5.18 -10.20
C TRP A 267 -1.80 6.43 -9.94
N THR A 268 -2.69 6.38 -8.96
CA THR A 268 -3.49 7.56 -8.60
C THR A 268 -2.60 8.70 -8.10
N ASP A 269 -3.03 9.94 -8.32
CA ASP A 269 -2.30 11.13 -7.84
C ASP A 269 -2.13 11.12 -6.32
N SER A 270 -3.15 10.68 -5.60
CA SER A 270 -3.10 10.55 -4.13
C SER A 270 -2.01 9.59 -3.68
N LEU A 271 -1.87 8.43 -4.33
CA LEU A 271 -0.84 7.45 -4.00
C LEU A 271 0.56 7.95 -4.33
N LYS A 272 0.72 8.58 -5.50
CA LYS A 272 1.99 9.20 -5.90
C LYS A 272 2.40 10.29 -4.91
N GLU A 273 1.45 11.13 -4.48
CA GLU A 273 1.71 12.18 -3.50
C GLU A 273 2.11 11.62 -2.13
N THR A 274 1.48 10.54 -1.69
CA THR A 274 1.87 9.81 -0.48
C THR A 274 3.32 9.34 -0.56
N GLN A 275 3.73 8.80 -1.70
CA GLN A 275 5.10 8.37 -1.93
C GLN A 275 6.07 9.55 -1.99
N ARG A 276 5.72 10.63 -2.70
CA ARG A 276 6.54 11.85 -2.76
C ARG A 276 6.80 12.44 -1.37
N ASN A 277 5.76 12.50 -0.56
CA ASN A 277 5.87 12.99 0.82
C ASN A 277 6.72 12.08 1.70
N TRP A 278 6.63 10.78 1.52
CA TRP A 278 7.45 9.81 2.25
C TRP A 278 8.92 9.89 1.85
N ILE A 279 9.21 10.02 0.57
CA ILE A 279 10.57 10.23 0.06
C ILE A 279 11.10 11.60 0.51
N GLY A 280 10.26 12.63 0.47
CA GLY A 280 10.49 13.93 1.10
C GLY A 280 11.73 14.65 0.58
N ARG A 281 11.82 14.85 -0.75
CA ARG A 281 12.92 15.61 -1.36
C ARG A 281 12.86 17.06 -0.96
N SER A 282 13.97 17.59 -0.49
CA SER A 282 14.15 19.01 -0.24
C SER A 282 15.53 19.45 -0.72
N GLU A 283 15.59 20.60 -1.36
CA GLU A 283 16.84 21.25 -1.77
C GLU A 283 17.13 22.42 -0.86
N GLY A 284 18.32 22.47 -0.32
CA GLY A 284 18.68 23.49 0.63
C GLY A 284 20.18 23.64 0.77
N THR A 285 20.58 24.26 1.84
CA THR A 285 21.97 24.60 2.11
C THR A 285 22.42 24.03 3.43
N GLU A 286 23.51 23.29 3.43
CA GLU A 286 24.26 22.97 4.64
C GLU A 286 25.20 24.12 4.98
N MET A 287 25.18 24.56 6.24
CA MET A 287 26.09 25.57 6.74
C MET A 287 26.74 25.12 8.02
N GLN A 288 28.03 25.48 8.19
CA GLN A 288 28.78 25.19 9.40
C GLN A 288 28.72 26.36 10.38
N PHE A 289 28.43 26.02 11.63
CA PHE A 289 28.47 26.94 12.75
C PHE A 289 29.57 26.49 13.71
N ARG A 290 30.38 27.43 14.13
CA ARG A 290 31.42 27.22 15.15
C ARG A 290 30.82 27.52 16.52
N VAL A 291 31.16 26.72 17.51
CA VAL A 291 30.84 26.99 18.91
C VAL A 291 31.76 28.09 19.42
N LYS A 292 31.21 29.09 20.06
CA LYS A 292 31.97 30.25 20.59
C LYS A 292 33.03 29.75 21.61
N ASP A 293 34.23 30.31 21.47
CA ASP A 293 35.39 29.96 22.33
C ASP A 293 35.78 28.47 22.30
N SER A 294 35.54 27.80 21.16
CA SER A 294 35.81 26.38 20.95
C SER A 294 36.19 26.12 19.52
N ASP A 295 36.86 24.98 19.28
CA ASP A 295 37.15 24.48 17.94
C ASP A 295 36.04 23.55 17.43
N VAL A 296 35.00 23.34 18.20
CA VAL A 296 33.85 22.50 17.84
C VAL A 296 33.02 23.21 16.77
N THR A 297 32.76 22.49 15.70
CA THR A 297 31.85 22.95 14.64
C THR A 297 30.72 21.92 14.48
N PHE A 298 29.57 22.40 14.02
CA PHE A 298 28.47 21.53 13.63
C PHE A 298 27.77 22.08 12.39
N THR A 299 27.09 21.22 11.66
CA THR A 299 26.44 21.54 10.41
C THR A 299 24.94 21.60 10.60
N ILE A 300 24.28 22.61 10.02
CA ILE A 300 22.82 22.68 9.92
C ILE A 300 22.40 22.55 8.46
N PHE A 301 21.17 22.15 8.23
CA PHE A 301 20.54 22.15 6.93
C PHE A 301 19.30 23.05 6.96
N THR A 302 19.18 23.93 5.94
CA THR A 302 18.02 24.82 5.80
C THR A 302 17.59 24.97 4.35
N THR A 303 16.28 25.00 4.13
CA THR A 303 15.68 25.36 2.82
C THR A 303 15.54 26.88 2.67
N ARG A 304 15.78 27.62 3.74
CA ARG A 304 15.67 29.09 3.81
C ARG A 304 17.01 29.74 4.22
N ALA A 305 18.02 29.51 3.38
CA ALA A 305 19.35 30.10 3.61
C ALA A 305 19.32 31.63 3.67
N ASP A 306 18.36 32.25 2.99
CA ASP A 306 18.13 33.71 3.00
C ASP A 306 17.83 34.28 4.38
N THR A 307 17.37 33.43 5.31
CA THR A 307 16.96 33.90 6.66
C THR A 307 18.12 33.89 7.68
N ILE A 308 19.33 33.69 7.25
CA ILE A 308 20.53 33.63 8.12
C ILE A 308 20.70 34.87 9.04
N PHE A 309 20.23 36.01 8.61
CA PHE A 309 20.31 37.25 9.42
C PHE A 309 19.23 37.37 10.50
N GLY A 310 18.23 36.49 10.45
CA GLY A 310 17.15 36.40 11.45
C GLY A 310 17.31 35.26 12.47
N VAL A 311 18.43 34.59 12.44
CA VAL A 311 18.71 33.48 13.37
C VAL A 311 18.92 34.06 14.77
N THR A 312 18.09 33.65 15.72
CA THR A 312 18.15 34.13 17.10
C THR A 312 18.49 33.07 18.12
N PHE A 313 18.40 31.81 17.74
CA PHE A 313 18.84 30.64 18.49
C PHE A 313 19.14 29.45 17.61
N MET A 314 19.90 28.48 18.13
CA MET A 314 20.13 27.20 17.51
C MET A 314 19.41 26.11 18.32
N VAL A 315 18.99 25.03 17.68
CA VAL A 315 18.34 23.92 18.37
C VAL A 315 18.97 22.60 17.95
N LEU A 316 19.29 21.77 18.94
CA LEU A 316 19.79 20.41 18.77
C LEU A 316 18.67 19.40 19.03
N ALA A 317 18.66 18.31 18.28
CA ALA A 317 17.83 17.16 18.62
C ALA A 317 18.33 16.54 19.94
N PRO A 318 17.42 16.08 20.81
CA PRO A 318 17.80 15.49 22.11
C PRO A 318 18.72 14.27 22.00
N GLU A 319 18.63 13.55 20.88
CA GLU A 319 19.44 12.36 20.60
C GLU A 319 20.84 12.68 20.04
N SER A 320 21.10 13.91 19.68
CA SER A 320 22.38 14.32 19.08
C SER A 320 23.54 14.19 20.06
N GLU A 321 24.66 13.65 19.57
CA GLU A 321 25.92 13.58 20.34
C GLU A 321 26.49 14.95 20.70
N LEU A 322 26.11 16.00 19.97
CA LEU A 322 26.47 17.39 20.24
C LEU A 322 25.92 17.88 21.56
N VAL A 323 24.80 17.31 22.04
CA VAL A 323 24.18 17.72 23.31
C VAL A 323 25.17 17.57 24.47
N ASP A 324 25.84 16.43 24.59
CA ASP A 324 26.84 16.18 25.64
C ASP A 324 28.07 17.07 25.48
N ARG A 325 28.50 17.31 24.24
CA ARG A 325 29.69 18.12 23.95
C ARG A 325 29.48 19.63 24.20
N LEU A 326 28.26 20.12 23.98
CA LEU A 326 27.94 21.53 24.06
C LEU A 326 27.32 21.93 25.40
N THR A 327 26.86 21.01 26.20
CA THR A 327 26.23 21.28 27.48
C THR A 327 27.30 21.69 28.47
N THR A 328 27.15 22.88 29.05
CA THR A 328 28.05 23.39 30.14
C THR A 328 27.77 22.67 31.44
N PRO A 329 28.74 22.63 32.38
CA PRO A 329 28.52 21.98 33.67
C PRO A 329 27.32 22.53 34.46
N ASP A 330 27.06 23.81 34.39
CA ASP A 330 25.94 24.46 35.09
C ASP A 330 24.55 24.04 34.54
N CYS A 331 24.46 23.64 33.29
CA CYS A 331 23.22 23.22 32.62
C CYS A 331 23.07 21.70 32.53
N ARG A 332 24.04 20.91 32.92
CA ARG A 332 24.08 19.47 32.67
C ARG A 332 22.94 18.69 33.30
N ASP A 333 22.57 18.98 34.54
CA ASP A 333 21.51 18.26 35.23
C ASP A 333 20.15 18.47 34.56
N GLU A 334 19.85 19.70 34.19
CA GLU A 334 18.61 20.08 33.51
C GLU A 334 18.52 19.49 32.10
N VAL A 335 19.62 19.54 31.34
CA VAL A 335 19.69 18.97 29.98
C VAL A 335 19.56 17.45 30.04
N THR A 336 20.24 16.76 30.96
CA THR A 336 20.14 15.32 31.10
C THR A 336 18.71 14.87 31.42
N ALA A 337 18.05 15.54 32.36
CA ALA A 337 16.66 15.26 32.72
C ALA A 337 15.70 15.43 31.52
N TYR A 338 15.89 16.49 30.76
CA TYR A 338 15.08 16.75 29.54
C TYR A 338 15.29 15.68 28.46
N VAL A 339 16.52 15.31 28.18
CA VAL A 339 16.87 14.29 27.16
C VAL A 339 16.29 12.91 27.53
N GLU A 340 16.43 12.51 28.80
CA GLU A 340 15.85 11.23 29.26
C GLU A 340 14.33 11.20 29.20
N ALA A 341 13.66 12.30 29.53
CA ALA A 341 12.20 12.41 29.39
C ALA A 341 11.74 12.32 27.93
N THR A 342 12.50 12.94 27.02
CA THR A 342 12.18 12.91 25.59
C THR A 342 12.42 11.54 24.96
N LYS A 343 13.42 10.80 25.37
CA LYS A 343 13.72 9.43 24.89
C LYS A 343 12.58 8.43 25.11
N LYS A 344 11.68 8.72 26.04
CA LYS A 344 10.48 7.90 26.31
C LYS A 344 9.36 8.10 25.32
N ARG A 345 9.48 9.09 24.42
CA ARG A 345 8.46 9.47 23.45
C ARG A 345 8.91 9.12 22.02
N THR A 346 8.00 8.59 21.22
CA THR A 346 8.27 8.31 19.80
C THR A 346 8.35 9.58 18.97
N GLU A 347 9.02 9.52 17.82
CA GLU A 347 9.05 10.64 16.88
C GLU A 347 7.65 11.09 16.46
N ARG A 348 6.73 10.13 16.27
CA ARG A 348 5.35 10.43 15.88
C ARG A 348 4.62 11.20 16.97
N GLU A 349 4.76 10.81 18.22
CA GLU A 349 4.20 11.53 19.36
C GLU A 349 4.79 12.94 19.46
N ARG A 350 6.07 13.09 19.22
CA ARG A 350 6.77 14.38 19.23
C ARG A 350 6.28 15.30 18.10
N ILE A 351 6.03 14.76 16.91
CA ILE A 351 5.48 15.50 15.77
C ILE A 351 4.04 15.94 16.03
N ALA A 352 3.24 15.06 16.66
CA ALA A 352 1.83 15.33 16.95
C ALA A 352 1.63 16.29 18.15
N ASP A 353 2.56 16.32 19.08
CA ASP A 353 2.49 17.16 20.27
C ASP A 353 2.86 18.61 19.93
N ARG A 354 1.93 19.51 20.17
CA ARG A 354 2.11 20.96 19.95
C ARG A 354 2.62 21.71 21.17
N ARG A 355 2.86 21.03 22.28
CA ARG A 355 3.42 21.67 23.47
C ARG A 355 4.86 22.06 23.21
N VAL A 356 5.21 23.27 23.61
CA VAL A 356 6.56 23.80 23.49
C VAL A 356 7.39 23.38 24.72
N SER A 357 8.52 22.73 24.47
CA SER A 357 9.48 22.37 25.51
C SER A 357 10.91 22.53 25.00
N GLY A 358 11.84 22.71 25.88
CA GLY A 358 13.25 22.81 25.55
C GLY A 358 14.09 23.21 26.74
N VAL A 359 15.40 23.10 26.58
CA VAL A 359 16.37 23.43 27.62
C VAL A 359 17.60 24.09 26.99
N PHE A 360 18.17 25.08 27.68
CA PHE A 360 19.37 25.76 27.22
C PHE A 360 20.62 24.94 27.58
N THR A 361 21.58 24.84 26.64
CA THR A 361 22.83 24.09 26.85
C THR A 361 23.89 24.85 27.61
N GLY A 362 23.79 26.16 27.70
CA GLY A 362 24.82 27.06 28.25
C GLY A 362 25.86 27.51 27.21
N SER A 363 25.85 26.93 26.01
CA SER A 363 26.77 27.29 24.92
C SER A 363 26.14 28.20 23.88
N TYR A 364 27.02 28.84 23.10
CA TYR A 364 26.65 29.75 22.01
C TYR A 364 27.34 29.29 20.71
N ALA A 365 26.66 29.43 19.60
CA ALA A 365 27.23 29.29 18.28
C ALA A 365 27.51 30.66 17.66
N VAL A 366 28.43 30.73 16.72
CA VAL A 366 28.78 31.95 16.01
C VAL A 366 28.13 31.99 14.66
N ASN A 367 27.33 33.03 14.38
CA ASN A 367 26.75 33.23 13.04
C ASN A 367 27.88 33.49 12.02
N PRO A 368 28.04 32.65 11.01
CA PRO A 368 29.17 32.76 10.06
C PRO A 368 29.12 34.02 9.19
N PHE A 369 28.00 34.69 9.10
CA PHE A 369 27.83 35.95 8.33
C PHE A 369 28.06 37.22 9.17
N THR A 370 27.67 37.23 10.44
CA THR A 370 27.71 38.42 11.26
C THR A 370 28.71 38.33 12.43
N GLY A 371 29.13 37.14 12.82
CA GLY A 371 29.94 36.91 13.98
C GLY A 371 29.18 37.00 15.31
N ASP A 372 27.89 37.17 15.29
CA ASP A 372 27.05 37.23 16.49
C ASP A 372 27.02 35.87 17.23
N ALA A 373 27.01 35.94 18.58
CA ALA A 373 26.82 34.76 19.44
C ALA A 373 25.33 34.40 19.52
N ILE A 374 25.00 33.15 19.27
CA ILE A 374 23.62 32.68 19.22
C ILE A 374 23.48 31.53 20.24
N PRO A 375 22.52 31.59 21.18
CA PRO A 375 22.36 30.54 22.19
C PRO A 375 21.93 29.20 21.55
N VAL A 376 22.49 28.10 22.09
CA VAL A 376 22.20 26.75 21.62
C VAL A 376 21.27 26.06 22.61
N TRP A 377 20.11 25.63 22.11
CA TRP A 377 19.06 24.97 22.89
C TRP A 377 18.92 23.50 22.46
N VAL A 378 18.27 22.72 23.30
CA VAL A 378 17.82 21.34 22.97
C VAL A 378 16.29 21.32 23.01
N SER A 379 15.66 20.78 22.01
CA SER A 379 14.20 20.66 21.97
C SER A 379 13.75 19.46 21.17
N ASP A 380 12.63 18.90 21.59
CA ASP A 380 12.01 17.71 21.02
C ASP A 380 11.36 17.91 19.64
N TYR A 381 11.17 19.18 19.20
CA TYR A 381 10.65 19.42 17.86
C TYR A 381 11.70 19.24 16.74
N VAL A 382 12.96 19.08 17.09
CA VAL A 382 14.04 18.75 16.16
C VAL A 382 14.35 17.26 16.22
N LEU A 383 14.32 16.62 15.04
CA LEU A 383 14.52 15.19 14.91
C LEU A 383 15.95 14.86 14.45
N ALA A 384 16.62 13.94 15.13
CA ALA A 384 17.99 13.53 14.80
C ALA A 384 18.10 12.85 13.42
N GLY A 385 17.05 12.19 12.99
CA GLY A 385 17.03 11.49 11.71
C GLY A 385 16.72 12.37 10.50
N TYR A 386 16.44 13.66 10.69
CA TYR A 386 16.17 14.59 9.63
C TYR A 386 17.25 15.67 9.56
N GLY A 387 17.89 15.78 8.40
CA GLY A 387 18.99 16.71 8.22
C GLY A 387 20.21 16.29 9.05
N THR A 388 20.76 17.23 9.80
CA THR A 388 21.97 17.07 10.61
C THR A 388 21.68 16.86 12.10
N GLY A 389 20.42 16.87 12.50
CA GLY A 389 20.02 16.85 13.91
C GLY A 389 20.25 18.19 14.62
N ALA A 390 20.59 19.23 13.89
CA ALA A 390 20.73 20.60 14.36
C ALA A 390 20.07 21.58 13.40
N ILE A 391 19.41 22.60 13.91
CA ILE A 391 18.79 23.65 13.09
C ILE A 391 19.23 25.04 13.56
N MET A 392 19.25 25.98 12.61
CA MET A 392 19.19 27.40 12.92
C MET A 392 17.71 27.81 13.02
N ALA A 393 17.35 28.48 14.07
CA ALA A 393 15.97 28.91 14.29
C ALA A 393 15.74 30.38 13.88
N VAL A 394 14.70 30.58 13.07
CA VAL A 394 14.29 31.90 12.58
C VAL A 394 12.83 32.11 12.95
N PRO A 395 12.54 32.63 14.15
CA PRO A 395 11.19 32.67 14.66
C PRO A 395 10.26 33.59 13.88
N ALA A 396 10.76 34.60 13.20
CA ALA A 396 9.91 35.48 12.37
C ALA A 396 9.30 34.76 11.16
N HIS A 397 9.91 33.66 10.68
CA HIS A 397 9.57 33.02 9.41
C HIS A 397 9.42 31.47 9.47
N ASP A 398 9.26 30.95 10.69
CA ASP A 398 8.91 29.53 10.94
C ASP A 398 8.01 29.47 12.18
N SER A 399 6.85 28.85 12.03
CA SER A 399 5.82 28.81 13.08
C SER A 399 6.25 28.03 14.33
N ARG A 400 7.07 27.01 14.19
CA ARG A 400 7.58 26.22 15.32
C ARG A 400 8.64 27.01 16.09
N ASP A 401 9.54 27.65 15.38
CA ASP A 401 10.56 28.52 15.95
C ASP A 401 9.91 29.71 16.63
N TYR A 402 8.85 30.25 16.05
CA TYR A 402 8.05 31.35 16.62
C TYR A 402 7.44 30.95 17.96
N ALA A 403 6.78 29.82 18.05
CA ALA A 403 6.18 29.31 19.28
C ALA A 403 7.24 29.11 20.38
N PHE A 404 8.40 28.56 20.01
CA PHE A 404 9.52 28.39 20.92
C PHE A 404 10.08 29.71 21.42
N ALA A 405 10.32 30.66 20.54
CA ALA A 405 10.81 31.99 20.87
C ALA A 405 9.86 32.75 21.79
N LYS A 406 8.55 32.69 21.52
CA LYS A 406 7.53 33.29 22.40
C LYS A 406 7.54 32.66 23.80
N HIS A 407 7.61 31.34 23.87
CA HIS A 407 7.62 30.61 25.16
C HIS A 407 8.83 30.95 26.02
N PHE A 408 10.01 31.03 25.40
CA PHE A 408 11.27 31.28 26.13
C PHE A 408 11.74 32.73 26.05
N SER A 409 10.92 33.63 25.57
CA SER A 409 11.23 35.09 25.46
C SER A 409 12.51 35.38 24.68
N LEU A 410 12.70 34.67 23.57
CA LEU A 410 13.83 34.86 22.66
C LEU A 410 13.52 35.93 21.61
N PRO A 411 14.53 36.61 21.02
CA PRO A 411 14.30 37.67 20.03
C PRO A 411 13.67 37.12 18.74
N ILE A 412 12.79 37.94 18.12
CA ILE A 412 12.14 37.69 16.86
C ILE A 412 12.46 38.82 15.92
N ILE A 413 13.20 38.59 14.85
CA ILE A 413 13.67 39.61 13.90
C ILE A 413 12.96 39.40 12.55
N PRO A 414 12.04 40.31 12.17
CA PRO A 414 11.39 40.23 10.86
C PRO A 414 12.38 40.52 9.71
N LEU A 415 12.34 39.71 8.66
CA LEU A 415 13.24 39.80 7.51
C LEU A 415 12.52 40.14 6.20
N ILE A 416 11.22 40.32 6.21
CA ILE A 416 10.41 40.62 5.03
C ILE A 416 9.64 41.95 5.28
N GLU A 417 9.74 42.87 4.34
CA GLU A 417 9.03 44.18 4.43
C GLU A 417 7.52 43.97 4.53
N GLY A 418 6.90 44.64 5.48
CA GLY A 418 5.47 44.62 5.71
C GLY A 418 4.96 43.41 6.45
N ALA A 419 5.83 42.46 6.83
CA ALA A 419 5.42 41.30 7.62
C ALA A 419 5.18 41.71 9.08
N ASP A 420 3.95 41.48 9.56
CA ASP A 420 3.60 41.63 10.96
C ASP A 420 3.83 40.32 11.72
N VAL A 421 4.86 40.29 12.56
CA VAL A 421 5.25 39.14 13.36
C VAL A 421 4.91 39.28 14.84
N SER A 422 4.01 40.21 15.17
CA SER A 422 3.61 40.47 16.57
C SER A 422 2.81 39.33 17.20
N GLU A 423 1.94 38.69 16.42
CA GLU A 423 1.04 37.61 16.88
C GLU A 423 1.37 36.24 16.27
N GLU A 424 1.93 36.18 15.07
CA GLU A 424 2.27 34.98 14.37
C GLU A 424 3.49 35.14 13.45
N SER A 425 4.10 34.03 13.02
CA SER A 425 5.19 34.08 12.06
C SER A 425 4.68 34.33 10.63
N PHE A 426 5.55 34.84 9.79
CA PHE A 426 5.30 35.03 8.36
C PHE A 426 6.09 33.91 7.60
N ASP A 427 5.45 32.78 7.37
CA ASP A 427 6.10 31.57 6.80
C ASP A 427 6.15 31.58 5.26
N ALA A 428 5.42 32.47 4.61
CA ALA A 428 5.41 32.56 3.14
C ALA A 428 6.79 32.90 2.57
N LYS A 429 7.16 32.24 1.47
CA LYS A 429 8.43 32.45 0.77
C LYS A 429 8.31 33.55 -0.29
N GLU A 430 7.80 34.68 0.08
CA GLU A 430 7.51 35.81 -0.81
C GLU A 430 7.77 37.16 -0.13
N GLY A 431 7.97 38.18 -0.92
CA GLY A 431 8.19 39.55 -0.48
C GLY A 431 9.62 40.06 -0.68
N THR A 432 9.88 41.27 -0.21
CA THR A 432 11.18 41.94 -0.28
C THR A 432 11.92 41.80 1.04
N VAL A 433 13.17 41.36 0.97
CA VAL A 433 14.03 41.14 2.13
C VAL A 433 14.51 42.45 2.77
N MET A 434 14.45 42.52 4.09
CA MET A 434 14.97 43.61 4.93
C MET A 434 15.75 43.05 6.11
N ASN A 435 16.45 43.91 6.85
CA ASN A 435 17.25 43.51 8.03
C ASN A 435 18.28 42.40 7.76
N SER A 436 18.76 42.33 6.55
CA SER A 436 19.68 41.27 6.12
C SER A 436 20.94 41.82 5.45
N PRO A 437 21.84 42.52 6.22
CA PRO A 437 21.82 42.69 7.68
C PRO A 437 20.96 43.87 8.17
N ALA A 438 20.78 43.94 9.47
CA ALA A 438 20.21 45.08 10.14
C ALA A 438 21.11 46.33 9.94
N ALA A 439 20.51 47.49 9.97
CA ALA A 439 21.23 48.76 9.76
C ALA A 439 22.43 48.92 10.71
N GLY A 440 23.59 49.27 10.13
CA GLY A 440 24.81 49.45 10.90
C GLY A 440 25.59 48.20 11.30
N LYS A 441 25.11 46.98 10.91
CA LYS A 441 25.85 45.71 11.14
C LYS A 441 26.80 45.39 9.97
N ASN A 442 28.01 45.01 10.36
CA ASN A 442 29.02 44.50 9.42
C ASN A 442 28.79 43.01 9.12
N THR A 443 29.07 42.61 7.94
CA THR A 443 28.95 41.20 7.50
C THR A 443 30.21 40.72 6.82
N LEU A 444 30.41 39.41 6.76
CA LEU A 444 31.51 38.81 6.02
C LEU A 444 31.46 39.29 4.57
N GLY A 445 32.58 39.88 4.09
CA GLY A 445 32.70 40.41 2.72
C GLY A 445 31.67 41.48 2.33
N GLY A 446 31.02 42.14 3.32
CA GLY A 446 29.97 43.13 3.07
C GLY A 446 28.69 42.58 2.46
N PHE A 447 28.43 41.29 2.59
CA PHE A 447 27.27 40.58 2.02
C PHE A 447 25.95 41.16 2.57
N SER A 448 25.00 41.41 1.65
CA SER A 448 23.68 41.93 1.98
C SER A 448 22.61 41.33 1.06
N LEU A 449 21.46 41.07 1.63
CA LEU A 449 20.26 40.59 0.91
C LEU A 449 19.16 41.66 0.85
N ASN A 450 19.38 42.82 1.47
CA ASN A 450 18.38 43.85 1.55
C ASN A 450 17.93 44.34 0.16
N GLY A 451 16.61 44.42 -0.05
CA GLY A 451 16.00 44.84 -1.31
C GLY A 451 15.81 43.74 -2.36
N LEU A 452 16.32 42.52 -2.13
CA LEU A 452 16.08 41.36 -2.99
C LEU A 452 14.73 40.72 -2.70
N SER A 453 14.15 40.07 -3.71
CA SER A 453 13.04 39.12 -3.46
C SER A 453 13.53 37.92 -2.69
N VAL A 454 12.63 37.19 -2.02
CA VAL A 454 13.00 35.95 -1.30
C VAL A 454 13.69 34.92 -2.21
N VAL A 455 13.19 34.76 -3.43
CA VAL A 455 13.79 33.82 -4.44
C VAL A 455 15.21 34.25 -4.81
N GLU A 456 15.42 35.52 -5.09
CA GLU A 456 16.75 36.10 -5.38
C GLU A 456 17.68 35.99 -4.16
N ALA A 457 17.17 36.23 -2.97
CA ALA A 457 17.94 36.12 -1.73
C ALA A 457 18.39 34.69 -1.43
N ILE A 458 17.54 33.67 -1.65
CA ILE A 458 17.92 32.27 -1.52
C ILE A 458 19.06 31.93 -2.48
N ALA A 459 18.94 32.31 -3.77
CA ALA A 459 19.95 32.05 -4.77
C ALA A 459 21.28 32.75 -4.45
N ALA A 460 21.23 34.00 -4.01
CA ALA A 460 22.41 34.77 -3.63
C ALA A 460 23.13 34.15 -2.42
N THR A 461 22.38 33.72 -1.42
CA THR A 461 22.96 33.11 -0.22
C THR A 461 23.59 31.75 -0.51
N LYS A 462 22.96 30.91 -1.31
CA LYS A 462 23.53 29.63 -1.78
C LYS A 462 24.88 29.83 -2.43
N ARG A 463 24.97 30.77 -3.35
CA ARG A 463 26.21 31.10 -4.07
C ARG A 463 27.29 31.61 -3.11
N PHE A 464 26.94 32.51 -2.22
CA PHE A 464 27.87 33.09 -1.24
C PHE A 464 28.43 32.01 -0.28
N VAL A 465 27.57 31.09 0.20
CA VAL A 465 27.97 29.98 1.06
C VAL A 465 29.04 29.09 0.40
N GLU A 466 28.84 28.75 -0.86
CA GLU A 466 29.78 27.91 -1.61
C GLU A 466 31.09 28.64 -1.94
N GLU A 467 31.01 29.87 -2.41
CA GLU A 467 32.18 30.71 -2.74
C GLU A 467 33.07 30.99 -1.52
N ASN A 468 32.47 31.15 -0.35
CA ASN A 468 33.22 31.44 0.88
C ASN A 468 33.49 30.19 1.72
N LYS A 469 33.17 29.00 1.21
CA LYS A 469 33.41 27.71 1.88
C LYS A 469 32.74 27.62 3.27
N LEU A 470 31.57 28.24 3.43
CA LEU A 470 30.80 28.20 4.65
C LEU A 470 29.90 26.96 4.73
N GLY A 471 29.75 26.25 3.63
CA GLY A 471 28.90 25.07 3.48
C GLY A 471 28.73 24.72 2.02
N ARG A 472 27.66 24.03 1.73
CA ARG A 472 27.33 23.56 0.36
C ARG A 472 25.84 23.53 0.13
N VAL A 473 25.42 23.61 -1.14
CA VAL A 473 24.07 23.31 -1.57
C VAL A 473 23.90 21.78 -1.62
N LYS A 474 22.83 21.28 -1.06
CA LYS A 474 22.56 19.84 -0.97
C LYS A 474 21.09 19.53 -1.19
N VAL A 475 20.83 18.42 -1.88
CA VAL A 475 19.52 17.78 -1.92
C VAL A 475 19.46 16.78 -0.77
N ASN A 476 18.43 16.89 0.02
CA ASN A 476 18.18 16.02 1.16
C ASN A 476 16.86 15.26 0.97
N PHE A 477 16.78 14.08 1.56
CA PHE A 477 15.61 13.24 1.52
C PHE A 477 15.19 12.84 2.93
N ARG A 478 13.89 12.82 3.18
CA ARG A 478 13.35 12.32 4.45
C ARG A 478 13.43 10.80 4.54
N LEU A 479 13.41 10.11 3.40
CA LEU A 479 13.49 8.65 3.30
C LEU A 479 14.76 8.15 4.00
N ARG A 480 14.58 7.21 4.91
CA ARG A 480 15.66 6.59 5.68
C ARG A 480 15.96 5.20 5.14
N ASP A 481 17.17 4.71 5.46
CA ASP A 481 17.54 3.34 5.20
C ASP A 481 16.64 2.37 5.97
N ALA A 482 16.34 1.23 5.33
CA ALA A 482 15.50 0.22 5.96
C ALA A 482 16.29 -0.56 7.00
N ILE A 483 15.75 -0.67 8.20
CA ILE A 483 16.28 -1.55 9.24
C ILE A 483 15.85 -2.97 8.90
N PHE A 484 16.83 -3.85 8.67
CA PHE A 484 16.62 -5.13 8.03
C PHE A 484 16.85 -6.34 8.95
N SER A 485 17.24 -6.14 10.19
CA SER A 485 17.38 -7.20 11.19
C SER A 485 16.16 -7.31 12.09
N ARG A 486 15.75 -8.54 12.41
CA ARG A 486 14.72 -8.84 13.39
C ARG A 486 15.23 -9.90 14.37
N GLN A 487 14.95 -9.69 15.65
CA GLN A 487 15.32 -10.59 16.74
C GLN A 487 14.21 -11.62 16.91
N ARG A 488 13.95 -12.39 15.85
CA ARG A 488 12.94 -13.44 15.82
C ARG A 488 13.46 -14.69 15.14
N TYR A 489 12.80 -15.81 15.38
CA TYR A 489 13.10 -17.09 14.73
C TYR A 489 12.46 -17.22 13.35
N TRP A 490 11.15 -16.91 13.27
CA TRP A 490 10.37 -17.15 12.05
C TRP A 490 10.54 -16.03 11.01
N GLY A 491 11.61 -16.15 10.28
CA GLY A 491 12.01 -15.22 9.21
C GLY A 491 13.17 -15.82 8.41
N GLU A 492 13.50 -15.21 7.27
CA GLU A 492 14.61 -15.64 6.43
C GLU A 492 15.93 -15.46 7.19
N PRO A 493 16.76 -16.51 7.30
CA PRO A 493 18.07 -16.37 7.92
C PRO A 493 19.01 -15.57 7.02
N PHE A 494 19.89 -14.78 7.66
CA PHE A 494 20.97 -14.10 6.95
C PHE A 494 22.07 -15.08 6.54
N PRO A 495 22.56 -15.03 5.32
CA PRO A 495 23.66 -15.88 4.86
C PRO A 495 25.02 -15.31 5.32
N VAL A 496 25.16 -15.09 6.62
CA VAL A 496 26.28 -14.37 7.23
C VAL A 496 26.89 -15.16 8.38
N TYR A 497 28.20 -15.33 8.37
CA TYR A 497 28.99 -15.77 9.50
C TYR A 497 30.00 -14.69 9.93
N TYR A 498 30.52 -14.78 11.13
CA TYR A 498 31.43 -13.79 11.69
C TYR A 498 32.83 -14.36 11.86
N LYS A 499 33.81 -13.72 11.24
CA LYS A 499 35.23 -14.01 11.38
C LYS A 499 35.93 -12.78 11.98
N ASP A 500 36.56 -12.94 13.13
CA ASP A 500 37.24 -11.83 13.86
C ASP A 500 36.30 -10.60 14.08
N GLY A 501 35.03 -10.87 14.35
CA GLY A 501 34.00 -9.85 14.53
C GLY A 501 33.52 -9.16 13.27
N MET A 502 34.00 -9.57 12.09
CA MET A 502 33.60 -9.04 10.79
C MET A 502 32.60 -9.96 10.08
N PRO A 503 31.52 -9.43 9.51
CA PRO A 503 30.58 -10.25 8.74
C PRO A 503 31.20 -10.74 7.44
N ARG A 504 30.97 -12.01 7.13
CA ARG A 504 31.34 -12.66 5.89
C ARG A 504 30.12 -13.34 5.28
N MET A 505 30.00 -13.27 3.97
CA MET A 505 28.90 -13.93 3.27
C MET A 505 29.15 -15.41 3.08
N VAL A 506 28.15 -16.23 3.38
CA VAL A 506 28.11 -17.65 2.97
C VAL A 506 28.23 -17.70 1.46
N PRO A 507 29.06 -18.58 0.87
CA PRO A 507 29.20 -18.66 -0.59
C PRO A 507 27.87 -18.89 -1.30
N GLU A 508 27.71 -18.28 -2.47
CA GLU A 508 26.48 -18.32 -3.26
C GLU A 508 26.04 -19.75 -3.58
N GLU A 509 27.00 -20.64 -3.91
CA GLU A 509 26.76 -22.05 -4.21
C GLU A 509 26.27 -22.88 -3.02
N CYS A 510 26.40 -22.36 -1.80
CA CYS A 510 25.95 -23.03 -0.58
C CYS A 510 24.54 -22.59 -0.14
N LEU A 511 23.93 -21.66 -0.87
CA LEU A 511 22.55 -21.23 -0.60
C LEU A 511 21.51 -22.28 -1.07
N PRO A 512 20.35 -22.42 -0.43
CA PRO A 512 19.89 -21.67 0.73
C PRO A 512 20.48 -22.11 2.05
N LEU A 513 20.71 -21.15 2.96
CA LEU A 513 20.99 -21.41 4.35
C LEU A 513 19.66 -21.57 5.09
N GLU A 514 19.33 -22.77 5.53
CA GLU A 514 18.03 -23.09 6.10
C GLU A 514 17.96 -22.78 7.61
N LEU A 515 16.75 -22.42 8.10
CA LEU A 515 16.49 -22.23 9.52
C LEU A 515 16.77 -23.50 10.32
N PRO A 516 17.53 -23.43 11.45
CA PRO A 516 17.79 -24.57 12.30
C PRO A 516 16.61 -24.87 13.23
N GLU A 517 16.59 -26.07 13.81
CA GLU A 517 15.72 -26.40 14.91
C GLU A 517 16.17 -25.69 16.19
N VAL A 518 15.21 -25.20 16.97
CA VAL A 518 15.45 -24.55 18.26
C VAL A 518 14.59 -25.18 19.36
N SER A 519 15.09 -25.16 20.59
CA SER A 519 14.36 -25.69 21.75
C SER A 519 13.21 -24.77 22.21
N LYS A 520 13.34 -23.48 21.96
CA LYS A 520 12.32 -22.47 22.29
C LYS A 520 12.42 -21.28 21.34
N PHE A 521 11.31 -20.56 21.14
CA PHE A 521 11.18 -19.43 20.23
C PHE A 521 11.33 -18.07 20.92
N LEU A 522 11.64 -18.06 22.21
CA LEU A 522 11.95 -16.87 23.00
C LEU A 522 13.45 -16.54 22.92
N PRO A 523 13.84 -15.29 23.19
CA PRO A 523 15.25 -14.95 23.36
C PRO A 523 15.94 -15.84 24.37
N THR A 524 17.27 -15.99 24.27
CA THR A 524 18.08 -16.69 25.24
C THR A 524 18.08 -15.98 26.60
N GLU A 525 18.50 -16.67 27.65
CA GLU A 525 18.67 -16.06 29.01
C GLU A 525 19.62 -14.88 29.00
N SER A 526 20.63 -14.90 28.12
CA SER A 526 21.60 -13.80 27.93
C SER A 526 21.06 -12.65 27.06
N GLY A 527 19.84 -12.74 26.55
CA GLY A 527 19.19 -11.70 25.72
C GLY A 527 19.53 -11.78 24.23
N GLU A 528 20.15 -12.84 23.78
CA GLU A 528 20.36 -13.07 22.35
C GLU A 528 19.03 -13.42 21.63
N PRO A 529 18.93 -13.18 20.32
CA PRO A 529 17.75 -13.59 19.54
C PRO A 529 17.44 -15.09 19.65
N PRO A 530 16.22 -15.53 19.33
CA PRO A 530 15.83 -16.95 19.45
C PRO A 530 16.73 -17.95 18.75
N LEU A 531 17.42 -17.58 17.65
CA LEU A 531 18.41 -18.43 16.99
C LEU A 531 19.61 -18.76 17.88
N GLY A 532 19.85 -17.99 18.92
CA GLY A 532 20.85 -18.31 19.96
C GLY A 532 20.55 -19.59 20.72
N ASN A 533 19.31 -20.09 20.68
CA ASN A 533 18.93 -21.38 21.25
C ASN A 533 19.29 -22.59 20.37
N ALA A 534 19.71 -22.37 19.13
CA ALA A 534 20.09 -23.44 18.23
C ALA A 534 21.42 -24.05 18.63
N THR A 535 21.52 -25.39 18.58
CA THR A 535 22.75 -26.12 18.82
C THR A 535 23.57 -26.37 17.56
N GLN A 536 22.94 -26.31 16.40
CA GLN A 536 23.56 -26.50 15.09
C GLN A 536 23.38 -25.21 14.26
N TRP A 537 24.13 -24.17 14.65
CA TRP A 537 24.09 -22.88 13.95
C TRP A 537 25.50 -22.26 13.87
N ALA A 538 26.44 -23.05 13.32
CA ALA A 538 27.79 -22.63 13.01
C ALA A 538 28.12 -22.95 11.55
N TRP A 539 28.97 -22.17 10.94
CA TRP A 539 29.37 -22.33 9.54
C TRP A 539 30.76 -22.94 9.44
N ASP A 540 30.86 -24.13 8.84
CA ASP A 540 32.09 -24.82 8.48
C ASP A 540 32.54 -24.35 7.09
N THR A 541 33.58 -23.54 7.04
CA THR A 541 34.10 -22.99 5.79
C THR A 541 34.79 -24.02 4.90
N GLU A 542 35.30 -25.13 5.45
CA GLU A 542 35.92 -26.20 4.67
C GLU A 542 34.89 -27.14 4.07
N ALA A 543 33.91 -27.54 4.88
CA ALA A 543 32.84 -28.44 4.43
C ALA A 543 31.70 -27.70 3.71
N CYS A 544 31.68 -26.39 3.72
CA CYS A 544 30.62 -25.50 3.13
C CYS A 544 29.22 -25.89 3.61
N ARG A 545 29.03 -26.04 4.90
CA ARG A 545 27.76 -26.45 5.52
C ARG A 545 27.62 -25.95 6.96
N VAL A 546 26.38 -25.96 7.43
CA VAL A 546 26.04 -25.74 8.83
C VAL A 546 26.52 -26.94 9.66
N THR A 547 27.09 -26.67 10.83
CA THR A 547 27.58 -27.67 11.78
C THR A 547 27.20 -27.29 13.21
N GLU A 548 27.59 -28.16 14.15
CA GLU A 548 27.34 -27.94 15.58
C GLU A 548 28.10 -26.73 16.12
N ASN A 549 27.51 -25.97 17.01
CA ASN A 549 28.11 -24.81 17.66
C ASN A 549 29.34 -25.20 18.48
N SER A 550 29.38 -26.45 19.02
CA SER A 550 30.52 -26.96 19.77
C SER A 550 31.83 -27.06 18.96
N ARG A 551 31.70 -27.00 17.63
CA ARG A 551 32.88 -27.08 16.73
C ARG A 551 33.46 -25.70 16.38
N ILE A 552 32.86 -24.60 16.85
CA ILE A 552 33.38 -23.25 16.61
C ILE A 552 34.80 -23.11 17.17
N ASP A 553 35.76 -22.89 16.29
CA ASP A 553 37.18 -22.71 16.63
C ASP A 553 37.70 -21.31 16.20
N HIS A 554 36.85 -20.50 15.54
CA HIS A 554 37.19 -19.19 14.97
C HIS A 554 38.35 -19.21 13.96
N LYS A 555 38.64 -20.40 13.39
CA LYS A 555 39.65 -20.60 12.34
C LYS A 555 39.04 -21.17 11.06
N THR A 556 38.24 -22.22 11.21
CA THR A 556 37.58 -22.90 10.10
C THR A 556 36.06 -22.97 10.31
N VAL A 557 35.60 -22.95 11.55
CA VAL A 557 34.20 -22.96 11.93
C VAL A 557 33.84 -21.69 12.70
N PHE A 558 32.83 -20.95 12.24
CA PHE A 558 32.48 -19.63 12.73
C PHE A 558 30.99 -19.55 13.13
N PRO A 559 30.66 -18.65 14.07
CA PRO A 559 29.25 -18.42 14.42
C PRO A 559 28.48 -17.74 13.27
N LEU A 560 27.22 -18.16 13.08
CA LEU A 560 26.28 -17.56 12.14
C LEU A 560 25.51 -16.41 12.79
N GLU A 561 24.98 -15.51 11.97
CA GLU A 561 24.11 -14.43 12.38
C GLU A 561 22.86 -14.95 13.09
N LEU A 562 22.52 -14.34 14.24
CA LEU A 562 21.38 -14.77 15.07
C LEU A 562 20.07 -14.04 14.75
N SER A 563 20.13 -12.90 14.09
CA SER A 563 18.91 -12.20 13.63
C SER A 563 18.37 -12.80 12.32
N THR A 564 17.11 -12.52 12.02
CA THR A 564 16.49 -12.89 10.75
C THR A 564 16.02 -11.63 10.01
N MET A 565 15.72 -11.80 8.72
CA MET A 565 15.21 -10.72 7.88
C MET A 565 13.75 -10.38 8.27
N PRO A 566 13.30 -9.14 8.02
CA PRO A 566 11.90 -8.78 8.24
C PRO A 566 10.96 -9.46 7.25
N GLY A 567 9.66 -9.52 7.58
CA GLY A 567 8.65 -10.11 6.71
C GLY A 567 8.63 -9.50 5.30
N PHE A 568 8.93 -8.21 5.16
CA PHE A 568 8.96 -7.56 3.85
C PHE A 568 10.13 -7.99 2.94
N ALA A 569 11.10 -8.74 3.44
CA ALA A 569 12.20 -9.24 2.61
C ALA A 569 11.68 -10.17 1.51
N GLY A 570 10.84 -11.13 1.88
CA GLY A 570 10.25 -12.07 0.93
C GLY A 570 9.27 -11.43 -0.06
N SER A 571 8.52 -10.43 0.38
CA SER A 571 7.51 -9.77 -0.44
C SER A 571 8.09 -8.70 -1.39
N SER A 572 9.35 -8.33 -1.25
CA SER A 572 9.94 -7.24 -2.05
C SER A 572 10.31 -7.63 -3.49
N ALA A 573 10.37 -8.92 -3.81
CA ALA A 573 10.72 -9.40 -5.16
C ALA A 573 9.87 -10.59 -5.64
N TYR A 574 8.79 -10.93 -4.94
CA TYR A 574 7.98 -12.10 -5.27
C TYR A 574 7.36 -12.03 -6.67
N PHE A 575 7.02 -10.85 -7.13
CA PHE A 575 6.49 -10.60 -8.47
C PHE A 575 7.46 -11.04 -9.58
N LEU A 576 8.75 -10.96 -9.37
CA LEU A 576 9.76 -11.46 -10.30
C LEU A 576 9.86 -12.97 -10.26
N ARG A 577 9.79 -13.56 -9.06
CA ARG A 577 9.87 -15.02 -8.91
C ARG A 577 8.71 -15.75 -9.55
N TYR A 578 7.52 -15.19 -9.55
CA TYR A 578 6.37 -15.75 -10.25
C TYR A 578 6.58 -15.90 -11.76
N MET A 579 7.43 -15.08 -12.35
CA MET A 579 7.75 -15.18 -13.78
C MET A 579 8.53 -16.46 -14.12
N ASP A 580 9.27 -17.00 -13.14
CA ASP A 580 10.13 -18.17 -13.32
C ASP A 580 10.32 -18.95 -12.00
N PRO A 581 9.22 -19.44 -11.39
CA PRO A 581 9.25 -19.91 -10.01
C PRO A 581 10.00 -21.22 -9.79
N HIS A 582 10.23 -22.01 -10.84
CA HIS A 582 10.89 -23.32 -10.78
C HIS A 582 12.36 -23.29 -11.21
N ASN A 583 12.89 -22.11 -11.52
CA ASN A 583 14.29 -21.96 -11.90
C ASN A 583 15.20 -22.15 -10.68
N GLY A 584 15.96 -23.22 -10.66
CA GLY A 584 16.90 -23.50 -9.56
C GLY A 584 18.27 -22.82 -9.73
N SER A 585 18.56 -22.24 -10.91
CA SER A 585 19.86 -21.65 -11.25
C SER A 585 19.88 -20.13 -11.10
N ALA A 586 18.73 -19.48 -11.19
CA ALA A 586 18.58 -18.03 -11.11
C ALA A 586 17.23 -17.66 -10.52
N LEU A 587 17.13 -16.46 -9.94
CA LEU A 587 15.86 -15.88 -9.53
C LEU A 587 14.87 -15.84 -10.70
N LEU A 588 15.38 -15.47 -11.86
CA LEU A 588 14.62 -15.18 -13.08
C LEU A 588 15.54 -15.36 -14.27
N SER A 589 15.13 -16.15 -15.26
CA SER A 589 15.86 -16.29 -16.50
C SER A 589 15.73 -15.02 -17.37
N PRO A 590 16.74 -14.71 -18.22
CA PRO A 590 16.65 -13.59 -19.16
C PRO A 590 15.45 -13.71 -20.12
N GLN A 591 15.07 -14.93 -20.50
CA GLN A 591 13.94 -15.19 -21.39
C GLN A 591 12.62 -14.85 -20.70
N ALA A 592 12.41 -15.29 -19.45
CA ALA A 592 11.22 -14.99 -18.68
C ALA A 592 11.13 -13.49 -18.37
N ALA A 593 12.24 -12.86 -17.99
CA ALA A 593 12.31 -11.41 -17.75
C ALA A 593 11.97 -10.61 -19.00
N GLY A 594 12.49 -10.99 -20.15
CA GLY A 594 12.25 -10.32 -21.42
C GLY A 594 10.82 -10.43 -21.92
N TYR A 595 10.13 -11.53 -21.62
CA TYR A 595 8.73 -11.74 -21.98
C TYR A 595 7.76 -11.06 -21.01
N TRP A 596 7.87 -11.35 -19.71
CA TRP A 596 6.91 -10.83 -18.71
C TRP A 596 7.18 -9.38 -18.29
N LYS A 597 8.43 -8.94 -18.36
CA LYS A 597 8.89 -7.59 -18.07
C LYS A 597 8.56 -7.12 -16.63
N ASN A 598 7.35 -6.66 -16.41
CA ASN A 598 6.85 -6.23 -15.11
C ASN A 598 5.36 -6.55 -14.96
N VAL A 599 4.80 -6.25 -13.80
CA VAL A 599 3.37 -6.40 -13.54
C VAL A 599 2.58 -5.33 -14.27
N ASP A 600 1.63 -5.73 -15.11
CA ASP A 600 0.77 -4.79 -15.85
C ASP A 600 -0.31 -4.20 -14.95
N LEU A 601 -0.90 -5.01 -14.09
CA LEU A 601 -1.93 -4.61 -13.13
C LEU A 601 -1.66 -5.20 -11.75
N TYR A 602 -1.50 -4.33 -10.76
CA TYR A 602 -1.32 -4.70 -9.35
C TYR A 602 -2.50 -4.22 -8.52
N ILE A 603 -3.12 -5.13 -7.76
CA ILE A 603 -4.28 -4.80 -6.90
C ILE A 603 -3.95 -5.17 -5.46
N GLY A 604 -4.18 -4.24 -4.56
CA GLY A 604 -3.93 -4.43 -3.13
C GLY A 604 -4.34 -3.24 -2.28
N GLY A 605 -4.21 -3.38 -0.97
CA GLY A 605 -4.61 -2.37 0.00
C GLY A 605 -3.73 -1.11 -0.01
N SER A 606 -4.35 0.03 0.26
CA SER A 606 -3.65 1.32 0.35
C SER A 606 -2.73 1.44 1.56
N GLU A 607 -2.87 0.57 2.56
CA GLU A 607 -2.00 0.51 3.74
C GLU A 607 -0.54 0.18 3.39
N HIS A 608 -0.28 -0.35 2.21
CA HIS A 608 1.05 -0.69 1.72
C HIS A 608 1.77 0.43 0.95
N ALA A 609 1.16 1.61 0.89
CA ALA A 609 1.63 2.73 0.07
C ALA A 609 3.05 3.21 0.40
N THR A 610 3.46 3.17 1.66
CA THR A 610 4.77 3.65 2.13
C THR A 610 5.74 2.54 2.55
N GLY A 611 5.24 1.34 2.82
CA GLY A 611 6.05 0.17 3.19
C GLY A 611 6.39 -0.69 1.98
N HIS A 612 5.56 -1.70 1.75
CA HIS A 612 5.74 -2.70 0.70
C HIS A 612 6.06 -2.10 -0.69
N LEU A 613 5.34 -1.06 -1.10
CA LEU A 613 5.54 -0.47 -2.43
C LEU A 613 6.90 0.22 -2.57
N ILE A 614 7.36 0.91 -1.54
CA ILE A 614 8.71 1.52 -1.55
C ILE A 614 9.79 0.43 -1.60
N TYR A 615 9.69 -0.60 -0.76
CA TYR A 615 10.68 -1.68 -0.71
C TYR A 615 10.70 -2.51 -2.00
N SER A 616 9.53 -2.80 -2.58
CA SER A 616 9.43 -3.50 -3.87
C SER A 616 10.06 -2.69 -5.01
N ARG A 617 9.82 -1.39 -5.05
CA ARG A 617 10.40 -0.50 -6.05
C ARG A 617 11.91 -0.38 -5.89
N PHE A 618 12.39 -0.24 -4.66
CA PHE A 618 13.82 -0.25 -4.36
C PHE A 618 14.49 -1.56 -4.79
N TRP A 619 13.93 -2.69 -4.39
CA TRP A 619 14.47 -4.01 -4.71
C TRP A 619 14.53 -4.25 -6.22
N ASN A 620 13.46 -3.89 -6.90
CA ASN A 620 13.38 -4.00 -8.35
C ASN A 620 14.42 -3.11 -9.08
N LYS A 621 14.63 -1.89 -8.62
CA LYS A 621 15.65 -0.99 -9.17
C LYS A 621 17.07 -1.54 -8.96
N PHE A 622 17.32 -2.10 -7.79
CA PHE A 622 18.60 -2.77 -7.53
C PHE A 622 18.82 -3.95 -8.48
N LEU A 623 17.82 -4.81 -8.66
CA LEU A 623 17.88 -5.94 -9.59
C LEU A 623 17.94 -5.47 -11.07
N PHE A 624 17.35 -4.35 -11.39
CA PHE A 624 17.52 -3.70 -12.69
C PHE A 624 18.98 -3.29 -12.92
N ASP A 625 19.62 -2.71 -11.92
CA ASP A 625 21.04 -2.34 -12.00
C ASP A 625 21.95 -3.55 -12.20
N LEU A 626 21.58 -4.72 -11.67
CA LEU A 626 22.28 -5.99 -11.89
C LEU A 626 21.97 -6.64 -13.24
N GLY A 627 21.02 -6.10 -14.02
CA GLY A 627 20.60 -6.67 -15.29
C GLY A 627 19.64 -7.87 -15.17
N VAL A 628 19.06 -8.10 -14.00
CA VAL A 628 18.09 -9.18 -13.75
C VAL A 628 16.67 -8.74 -14.12
N ALA A 629 16.21 -7.62 -13.59
CA ALA A 629 14.95 -7.01 -13.99
C ALA A 629 15.15 -6.16 -15.26
N VAL A 630 14.21 -6.23 -16.21
CA VAL A 630 14.29 -5.49 -17.47
C VAL A 630 13.57 -4.13 -17.43
N LYS A 631 12.78 -3.89 -16.40
CA LYS A 631 12.09 -2.62 -16.14
C LYS A 631 12.50 -2.05 -14.79
N GLU A 632 12.62 -0.73 -14.70
CA GLU A 632 12.92 -0.07 -13.43
C GLU A 632 11.75 -0.11 -12.44
N GLU A 633 10.51 -0.03 -12.94
CA GLU A 633 9.32 -0.07 -12.10
C GLU A 633 8.66 -1.44 -12.14
N PRO A 634 8.35 -2.02 -10.96
CA PRO A 634 7.76 -3.35 -10.90
C PRO A 634 6.28 -3.41 -11.28
N PHE A 635 5.54 -2.32 -11.03
CA PHE A 635 4.08 -2.26 -11.17
C PHE A 635 3.68 -1.09 -12.05
N GLN A 636 3.17 -1.39 -13.26
CA GLN A 636 2.79 -0.34 -14.21
C GLN A 636 1.52 0.39 -13.77
N LYS A 637 0.45 -0.36 -13.52
CA LYS A 637 -0.81 0.16 -13.01
C LYS A 637 -1.10 -0.42 -11.64
N LEU A 638 -1.51 0.44 -10.70
CA LEU A 638 -1.90 0.03 -9.36
C LEU A 638 -3.31 0.51 -9.04
N VAL A 639 -4.14 -0.41 -8.55
CA VAL A 639 -5.49 -0.13 -8.09
C VAL A 639 -5.60 -0.53 -6.63
N ASN A 640 -5.95 0.42 -5.78
CA ASN A 640 -6.26 0.16 -4.38
C ASN A 640 -7.76 -0.07 -4.23
N GLN A 641 -8.14 -1.26 -3.73
CA GLN A 641 -9.52 -1.50 -3.33
C GLN A 641 -9.82 -0.87 -1.97
N GLY A 642 -11.08 -0.46 -1.79
CA GLY A 642 -11.61 -0.08 -0.50
C GLY A 642 -11.79 -1.30 0.42
N MET A 643 -12.13 -1.06 1.68
CA MET A 643 -12.42 -2.13 2.64
C MET A 643 -13.91 -2.46 2.64
N ILE A 644 -14.24 -3.74 2.77
CA ILE A 644 -15.58 -4.15 3.21
C ILE A 644 -15.59 -4.06 4.73
N GLN A 645 -16.48 -3.21 5.24
CA GLN A 645 -16.66 -2.98 6.68
C GLN A 645 -17.67 -3.96 7.26
N GLY A 646 -17.50 -4.26 8.53
CA GLY A 646 -18.46 -5.05 9.28
C GLY A 646 -19.53 -4.19 9.94
N ARG A 647 -20.70 -4.78 10.15
CA ARG A 647 -21.73 -4.18 10.96
C ARG A 647 -21.70 -4.87 12.32
N SER A 648 -21.06 -4.18 13.29
CA SER A 648 -20.95 -4.67 14.68
C SER A 648 -22.27 -4.53 15.42
N ASN A 649 -22.54 -5.46 16.31
CA ASN A 649 -23.63 -5.35 17.27
C ASN A 649 -23.09 -5.18 18.69
N PHE A 650 -23.87 -4.49 19.51
CA PHE A 650 -23.54 -4.20 20.90
C PHE A 650 -24.63 -4.64 21.85
N VAL A 651 -24.21 -5.20 23.01
CA VAL A 651 -25.03 -5.33 24.19
C VAL A 651 -24.57 -4.31 25.23
N TYR A 652 -25.46 -3.91 26.12
CA TYR A 652 -25.19 -2.85 27.08
C TYR A 652 -25.23 -3.41 28.49
N ARG A 653 -24.05 -3.54 29.08
CA ARG A 653 -23.89 -4.04 30.45
C ARG A 653 -24.14 -2.94 31.46
N ILE A 654 -25.02 -3.15 32.41
CA ILE A 654 -25.23 -2.25 33.52
C ILE A 654 -24.02 -2.31 34.45
N LYS A 655 -23.49 -1.16 34.87
CA LYS A 655 -22.29 -1.02 35.67
C LYS A 655 -22.32 -1.91 36.90
N ASP A 656 -21.20 -2.60 37.15
CA ASP A 656 -20.99 -3.48 38.30
C ASP A 656 -21.98 -4.65 38.40
N THR A 657 -22.61 -5.05 37.30
CA THR A 657 -23.56 -6.17 37.25
C THR A 657 -23.25 -7.12 36.09
N ASN A 658 -23.94 -8.26 36.05
CA ASN A 658 -24.01 -9.16 34.90
C ASN A 658 -25.39 -9.06 34.21
N THR A 659 -26.00 -7.87 34.27
CA THR A 659 -27.30 -7.57 33.66
C THR A 659 -27.11 -6.71 32.45
N PHE A 660 -27.78 -7.09 31.36
CA PHE A 660 -27.69 -6.40 30.05
C PHE A 660 -29.04 -5.79 29.71
N VAL A 661 -29.05 -4.50 29.37
CA VAL A 661 -30.26 -3.76 29.04
C VAL A 661 -30.37 -3.54 27.53
N SER A 662 -31.58 -3.71 26.99
CA SER A 662 -31.87 -3.50 25.56
C SER A 662 -31.64 -2.05 25.15
N LEU A 663 -31.31 -1.83 23.88
CA LEU A 663 -30.92 -0.52 23.30
C LEU A 663 -31.91 0.62 23.66
N GLY A 664 -33.20 0.38 23.55
CA GLY A 664 -34.22 1.42 23.79
C GLY A 664 -34.39 1.81 25.27
N LEU A 665 -33.87 1.00 26.20
CA LEU A 665 -33.97 1.22 27.63
C LEU A 665 -32.67 1.62 28.30
N LYS A 666 -31.58 1.70 27.56
CA LYS A 666 -30.24 1.97 28.10
C LYS A 666 -30.08 3.36 28.74
N GLY A 667 -30.91 4.32 28.36
CA GLY A 667 -30.87 5.68 28.88
C GLY A 667 -31.19 5.79 30.37
N ASP A 668 -31.86 4.78 30.94
CA ASP A 668 -32.25 4.72 32.36
C ASP A 668 -31.15 4.12 33.27
N TYR A 669 -30.02 3.71 32.68
CA TYR A 669 -28.93 3.01 33.37
C TYR A 669 -27.56 3.56 32.97
N GLU A 670 -26.58 3.40 33.86
CA GLU A 670 -25.17 3.60 33.53
C GLU A 670 -24.67 2.30 32.90
N VAL A 671 -24.39 2.34 31.59
CA VAL A 671 -24.05 1.15 30.80
C VAL A 671 -22.70 1.25 30.14
N THR A 672 -22.08 0.09 29.91
CA THR A 672 -20.89 -0.09 29.08
C THR A 672 -21.28 -0.88 27.83
N PRO A 673 -21.07 -0.34 26.62
CA PRO A 673 -21.29 -1.10 25.39
C PRO A 673 -20.22 -2.19 25.24
N ILE A 674 -20.64 -3.38 24.86
CA ILE A 674 -19.78 -4.54 24.66
C ILE A 674 -20.11 -5.13 23.29
N HIS A 675 -19.11 -5.35 22.47
CA HIS A 675 -19.27 -6.05 21.20
C HIS A 675 -19.78 -7.47 21.43
N VAL A 676 -20.75 -7.87 20.64
CA VAL A 676 -21.32 -9.22 20.65
C VAL A 676 -21.15 -9.86 19.29
N ASP A 677 -20.95 -11.19 19.28
CA ASP A 677 -20.81 -11.94 18.03
C ASP A 677 -22.06 -11.76 17.18
N VAL A 678 -21.88 -11.25 15.96
CA VAL A 678 -22.98 -11.00 15.01
C VAL A 678 -23.72 -12.27 14.59
N ASN A 679 -23.09 -13.45 14.77
CA ASN A 679 -23.71 -14.74 14.45
C ASN A 679 -24.79 -15.18 15.44
N ILE A 680 -24.85 -14.56 16.61
CA ILE A 680 -25.90 -14.80 17.62
C ILE A 680 -26.94 -13.66 17.68
N VAL A 681 -26.92 -12.80 16.67
CA VAL A 681 -27.84 -11.67 16.49
C VAL A 681 -28.55 -11.79 15.15
N GLN A 682 -29.83 -11.64 15.09
CA GLN A 682 -30.63 -11.65 13.86
C GLN A 682 -31.56 -10.43 13.84
N ASN A 683 -31.41 -9.59 12.81
CA ASN A 683 -32.16 -8.33 12.68
C ASN A 683 -32.08 -7.47 13.96
N ASP A 684 -30.85 -7.36 14.51
CA ASP A 684 -30.55 -6.66 15.75
C ASP A 684 -31.20 -7.25 17.04
N ILE A 685 -31.80 -8.43 16.94
CA ILE A 685 -32.37 -9.15 18.08
C ILE A 685 -31.37 -10.21 18.54
N LEU A 686 -30.99 -10.14 19.83
CA LEU A 686 -30.07 -11.09 20.44
C LEU A 686 -30.75 -12.43 20.75
N ASP A 687 -30.04 -13.53 20.41
CA ASP A 687 -30.38 -14.86 20.92
C ASP A 687 -29.84 -14.98 22.35
N LEU A 688 -30.73 -14.92 23.35
CA LEU A 688 -30.37 -14.89 24.78
C LEU A 688 -29.63 -16.15 25.22
N GLU A 689 -30.08 -17.32 24.78
CA GLU A 689 -29.46 -18.60 25.15
C GLU A 689 -28.10 -18.78 24.51
N ALA A 690 -27.97 -18.38 23.25
CA ALA A 690 -26.69 -18.37 22.54
C ALA A 690 -25.69 -17.41 23.20
N PHE A 691 -26.15 -16.26 23.69
CA PHE A 691 -25.28 -15.30 24.39
C PHE A 691 -24.77 -15.87 25.72
N LYS A 692 -25.63 -16.52 26.50
CA LYS A 692 -25.19 -17.18 27.73
C LYS A 692 -24.19 -18.30 27.48
N ALA A 693 -24.32 -19.03 26.37
CA ALA A 693 -23.43 -20.10 25.99
C ALA A 693 -22.14 -19.61 25.31
N TRP A 694 -22.13 -18.36 24.84
CA TRP A 694 -21.00 -17.81 24.07
C TRP A 694 -19.73 -17.67 24.90
N ARG A 695 -19.86 -17.22 26.15
CA ARG A 695 -18.73 -17.10 27.07
C ARG A 695 -19.12 -17.54 28.49
N PRO A 696 -18.18 -18.15 29.22
CA PRO A 696 -18.45 -18.59 30.59
C PRO A 696 -18.95 -17.48 31.52
N GLU A 697 -18.41 -16.26 31.39
CA GLU A 697 -18.77 -15.10 32.20
C GLU A 697 -20.22 -14.62 32.00
N TYR A 698 -20.88 -15.03 30.92
CA TYR A 698 -22.26 -14.67 30.60
C TYR A 698 -23.29 -15.78 30.92
N ALA A 699 -22.82 -16.91 31.45
CA ALA A 699 -23.71 -18.03 31.76
C ALA A 699 -24.90 -17.65 32.67
N ASP A 700 -24.68 -16.74 33.61
CA ASP A 700 -25.68 -16.25 34.56
C ASP A 700 -26.20 -14.85 34.18
N ALA A 701 -26.05 -14.43 32.93
CA ALA A 701 -26.51 -13.12 32.50
C ALA A 701 -28.02 -12.94 32.63
N GLU A 702 -28.45 -11.79 33.15
CA GLU A 702 -29.83 -11.35 33.18
C GLU A 702 -30.06 -10.24 32.14
N PHE A 703 -31.31 -10.11 31.70
CA PHE A 703 -31.65 -9.17 30.62
C PHE A 703 -32.84 -8.29 30.99
N VAL A 704 -32.72 -6.98 30.70
CA VAL A 704 -33.85 -6.05 30.69
C VAL A 704 -34.33 -5.93 29.25
N LEU A 705 -35.49 -6.56 29.00
CA LEU A 705 -36.01 -6.72 27.64
C LEU A 705 -36.96 -5.58 27.25
N GLU A 706 -37.09 -5.40 25.95
CA GLU A 706 -37.93 -4.44 25.27
C GLU A 706 -38.98 -5.23 24.46
N ASP A 707 -40.25 -5.14 24.84
CA ASP A 707 -41.31 -5.94 24.22
C ASP A 707 -41.00 -7.47 24.16
N GLY A 708 -40.37 -8.01 25.19
CA GLY A 708 -40.00 -9.41 25.28
C GLY A 708 -38.75 -9.79 24.48
N LYS A 709 -38.06 -8.83 23.87
CA LYS A 709 -36.88 -9.03 23.04
C LYS A 709 -35.72 -8.15 23.50
N TYR A 710 -34.48 -8.62 23.26
CA TYR A 710 -33.29 -7.83 23.46
C TYR A 710 -32.86 -7.23 22.14
N VAL A 711 -32.93 -5.90 22.03
CA VAL A 711 -32.48 -5.15 20.82
C VAL A 711 -31.06 -4.68 21.04
N CYS A 712 -30.17 -5.11 20.14
CA CYS A 712 -28.77 -4.71 20.15
C CYS A 712 -28.55 -3.33 19.46
N GLY A 713 -27.55 -2.59 19.92
CA GLY A 713 -27.00 -1.47 19.17
C GLY A 713 -26.19 -1.97 17.99
N TRP A 714 -25.82 -1.07 17.09
CA TRP A 714 -24.99 -1.37 15.92
C TRP A 714 -24.13 -0.20 15.50
N ALA A 715 -23.01 -0.50 14.85
CA ALA A 715 -22.13 0.48 14.21
C ALA A 715 -21.41 -0.16 13.04
N ILE A 716 -21.07 0.68 12.05
CA ILE A 716 -20.22 0.25 10.93
C ILE A 716 -18.77 0.46 11.33
N GLU A 717 -18.01 -0.62 11.34
CA GLU A 717 -16.62 -0.66 11.79
C GLU A 717 -15.77 -1.50 10.85
N LYS A 718 -14.46 -1.48 11.05
CA LYS A 718 -13.54 -2.41 10.37
C LYS A 718 -13.98 -3.85 10.69
N MET A 719 -14.04 -4.71 9.67
CA MET A 719 -14.32 -6.13 9.87
C MET A 719 -13.09 -6.81 10.48
N SER A 720 -13.23 -7.30 11.71
CA SER A 720 -12.14 -7.97 12.43
C SER A 720 -12.67 -8.90 13.51
N LYS A 721 -11.85 -9.88 13.91
CA LYS A 721 -12.18 -10.81 14.99
C LYS A 721 -12.45 -10.11 16.31
N SER A 722 -11.69 -9.08 16.65
CA SER A 722 -11.83 -8.34 17.90
C SER A 722 -13.14 -7.55 18.00
N MET A 723 -13.75 -7.25 16.87
CA MET A 723 -15.07 -6.59 16.78
C MET A 723 -16.24 -7.58 16.68
N TYR A 724 -15.95 -8.89 16.60
CA TYR A 724 -16.96 -9.95 16.47
C TYR A 724 -17.96 -9.74 15.32
N ASN A 725 -17.55 -9.06 14.26
CA ASN A 725 -18.35 -8.68 13.11
C ASN A 725 -17.94 -9.37 11.80
N VAL A 726 -17.13 -10.42 11.90
CA VAL A 726 -16.61 -11.15 10.73
C VAL A 726 -17.73 -11.99 10.09
N VAL A 727 -17.83 -11.88 8.76
CA VAL A 727 -18.66 -12.76 7.93
C VAL A 727 -17.75 -13.72 7.18
N ASN A 728 -18.00 -15.03 7.35
CA ASN A 728 -17.21 -16.08 6.74
C ASN A 728 -17.68 -16.31 5.29
N PRO A 729 -16.78 -16.24 4.28
CA PRO A 729 -17.15 -16.49 2.90
C PRO A 729 -17.65 -17.91 2.64
N ASP A 730 -17.21 -18.90 3.42
CA ASP A 730 -17.68 -20.29 3.28
C ASP A 730 -19.19 -20.42 3.49
N MET A 731 -19.74 -19.72 4.47
CA MET A 731 -21.19 -19.73 4.74
C MET A 731 -21.98 -19.13 3.57
N ILE A 732 -21.45 -18.08 2.97
CA ILE A 732 -22.08 -17.43 1.82
C ILE A 732 -22.01 -18.33 0.58
N VAL A 733 -20.86 -18.94 0.31
CA VAL A 733 -20.69 -19.86 -0.81
C VAL A 733 -21.58 -21.11 -0.67
N GLU A 734 -21.72 -21.66 0.53
CA GLU A 734 -22.59 -22.80 0.78
C GLU A 734 -24.06 -22.46 0.57
N LYS A 735 -24.49 -21.30 1.03
CA LYS A 735 -25.90 -20.86 0.96
C LYS A 735 -26.30 -20.33 -0.43
N TYR A 736 -25.43 -19.57 -1.11
CA TYR A 736 -25.75 -18.85 -2.33
C TYR A 736 -24.89 -19.21 -3.54
N GLY A 737 -23.75 -19.84 -3.30
CA GLY A 737 -22.78 -20.14 -4.33
C GLY A 737 -21.70 -19.07 -4.52
N ALA A 738 -20.58 -19.49 -5.09
CA ALA A 738 -19.43 -18.61 -5.32
C ALA A 738 -19.72 -17.51 -6.35
N ASP A 739 -20.46 -17.82 -7.42
CA ASP A 739 -20.82 -16.82 -8.44
C ASP A 739 -21.67 -15.71 -7.87
N THR A 740 -22.59 -16.04 -6.97
CA THR A 740 -23.41 -15.05 -6.27
C THR A 740 -22.53 -14.15 -5.36
N LEU A 741 -21.59 -14.72 -4.63
CA LEU A 741 -20.65 -13.97 -3.80
C LEU A 741 -19.83 -12.99 -4.67
N ARG A 742 -19.29 -13.47 -5.79
CA ARG A 742 -18.49 -12.65 -6.72
C ARG A 742 -19.28 -11.46 -7.25
N LEU A 743 -20.50 -11.69 -7.70
CA LEU A 743 -21.38 -10.63 -8.20
C LEU A 743 -21.75 -9.63 -7.10
N TYR A 744 -22.07 -10.13 -5.91
CA TYR A 744 -22.50 -9.28 -4.83
C TYR A 744 -21.38 -8.36 -4.32
N GLU A 745 -20.17 -8.87 -4.18
CA GLU A 745 -19.03 -8.05 -3.78
C GLU A 745 -18.74 -6.93 -4.79
N MET A 746 -18.91 -7.19 -6.07
CA MET A 746 -18.79 -6.16 -7.11
C MET A 746 -19.97 -5.18 -7.12
N PHE A 747 -21.15 -5.65 -6.75
CA PHE A 747 -22.38 -4.83 -6.70
C PHE A 747 -22.39 -3.81 -5.54
N LEU A 748 -21.72 -4.10 -4.43
CA LEU A 748 -21.76 -3.30 -3.19
C LEU A 748 -21.39 -1.83 -3.39
N GLY A 749 -20.55 -1.49 -4.34
CA GLY A 749 -20.13 -0.12 -4.62
C GLY A 749 -18.84 -0.03 -5.43
N PRO A 750 -18.36 1.19 -5.70
CA PRO A 750 -17.10 1.40 -6.40
C PRO A 750 -15.95 0.68 -5.71
N ILE A 751 -15.04 0.10 -6.51
CA ILE A 751 -13.95 -0.74 -6.00
C ILE A 751 -13.02 0.00 -5.03
N ASN A 752 -12.79 1.28 -5.24
CA ASN A 752 -11.88 2.11 -4.45
C ASN A 752 -12.50 2.70 -3.17
N GLN A 753 -13.79 2.48 -2.94
CA GLN A 753 -14.51 3.00 -1.77
C GLN A 753 -14.75 1.91 -0.73
N SER A 754 -14.62 2.26 0.53
CA SER A 754 -15.05 1.40 1.63
C SER A 754 -16.57 1.34 1.71
N LYS A 755 -17.11 0.18 2.03
CA LYS A 755 -18.52 -0.11 2.02
C LYS A 755 -18.89 -1.15 3.07
N PRO A 756 -20.05 -1.02 3.75
CA PRO A 756 -20.49 -2.01 4.71
C PRO A 756 -20.99 -3.28 4.02
N TRP A 757 -20.73 -4.43 4.63
CA TRP A 757 -21.35 -5.69 4.24
C TRP A 757 -22.80 -5.74 4.75
N ASP A 758 -23.73 -6.06 3.85
CA ASP A 758 -25.14 -6.29 4.18
C ASP A 758 -25.56 -7.67 3.66
N SER A 759 -25.73 -8.61 4.56
CA SER A 759 -26.13 -9.99 4.23
C SER A 759 -27.54 -10.09 3.61
N ASN A 760 -28.37 -9.06 3.74
CA ASN A 760 -29.72 -9.07 3.19
C ASN A 760 -29.75 -8.74 1.69
N GLY A 761 -28.76 -8.06 1.17
CA GLY A 761 -28.69 -7.63 -0.24
C GLY A 761 -28.31 -8.71 -1.23
N ILE A 762 -27.72 -9.80 -0.78
CA ILE A 762 -27.17 -10.86 -1.63
C ILE A 762 -28.23 -11.64 -2.42
N ASP A 763 -29.44 -11.73 -1.91
CA ASP A 763 -30.57 -12.43 -2.56
C ASP A 763 -30.87 -11.89 -3.96
N GLY A 764 -30.68 -10.60 -4.19
CA GLY A 764 -30.87 -9.97 -5.49
C GLY A 764 -29.96 -10.56 -6.56
N CYS A 765 -28.70 -10.77 -6.22
CA CYS A 765 -27.71 -11.38 -7.12
C CYS A 765 -28.02 -12.87 -7.35
N PHE A 766 -28.43 -13.57 -6.33
CA PHE A 766 -28.82 -15.00 -6.45
C PHE A 766 -30.04 -15.17 -7.37
N ARG A 767 -31.09 -14.36 -7.15
CA ARG A 767 -32.26 -14.38 -8.03
C ARG A 767 -31.94 -14.01 -9.47
N PHE A 768 -31.02 -13.09 -9.67
CA PHE A 768 -30.53 -12.74 -10.99
C PHE A 768 -29.90 -13.95 -11.69
N LEU A 769 -29.02 -14.69 -11.02
CA LEU A 769 -28.37 -15.88 -11.61
C LEU A 769 -29.39 -16.96 -11.96
N ARG A 770 -30.40 -17.17 -11.11
CA ARG A 770 -31.52 -18.07 -11.43
C ARG A 770 -32.30 -17.63 -12.67
N LYS A 771 -32.54 -16.32 -12.78
CA LYS A 771 -33.23 -15.76 -13.95
C LYS A 771 -32.40 -15.90 -15.22
N ALA A 772 -31.11 -15.64 -15.14
CA ALA A 772 -30.17 -15.84 -16.23
C ALA A 772 -30.12 -17.33 -16.66
N TRP A 773 -30.06 -18.23 -15.70
CA TRP A 773 -30.12 -19.69 -15.95
C TRP A 773 -31.38 -20.07 -16.69
N ASN A 774 -32.54 -19.63 -16.25
CA ASN A 774 -33.83 -19.95 -16.85
C ASN A 774 -33.99 -19.44 -18.27
N LEU A 775 -33.25 -18.44 -18.69
CA LEU A 775 -33.23 -17.95 -20.07
C LEU A 775 -32.76 -18.99 -21.09
N PHE A 776 -31.93 -19.96 -20.62
CA PHE A 776 -31.31 -20.97 -21.47
C PHE A 776 -32.11 -22.27 -21.57
N PHE A 777 -33.22 -22.41 -20.84
CA PHE A 777 -34.01 -23.63 -20.79
C PHE A 777 -35.51 -23.38 -21.03
N THR A 778 -36.18 -24.36 -21.66
CA THR A 778 -37.63 -24.33 -21.76
C THR A 778 -38.27 -24.75 -20.44
N LYS A 779 -39.61 -24.62 -20.33
CA LYS A 779 -40.34 -25.08 -19.15
C LYS A 779 -40.20 -26.57 -18.91
N GLU A 780 -39.97 -27.35 -19.97
CA GLU A 780 -39.71 -28.80 -19.88
C GLU A 780 -38.24 -29.15 -19.64
N SER A 781 -37.45 -28.17 -19.25
CA SER A 781 -36.02 -28.33 -18.95
C SER A 781 -35.15 -28.75 -20.16
N ALA A 782 -35.58 -28.47 -21.35
CA ALA A 782 -34.81 -28.66 -22.59
C ALA A 782 -34.03 -27.39 -22.93
N PRO A 783 -32.89 -27.50 -23.68
CA PRO A 783 -32.20 -26.31 -24.18
C PRO A 783 -33.12 -25.40 -25.01
N ALA A 784 -33.14 -24.11 -24.69
CA ALA A 784 -33.98 -23.11 -25.37
C ALA A 784 -33.33 -22.54 -26.62
N ALA A 785 -32.00 -22.61 -26.77
CA ALA A 785 -31.24 -22.02 -27.85
C ALA A 785 -31.66 -22.57 -29.23
N THR A 786 -31.89 -21.66 -30.18
CA THR A 786 -32.22 -21.95 -31.56
C THR A 786 -31.25 -21.24 -32.52
N ASP A 787 -31.18 -21.72 -33.76
CA ASP A 787 -30.37 -21.08 -34.81
C ASP A 787 -31.09 -19.95 -35.53
N ASN A 788 -32.22 -19.50 -35.00
CA ASN A 788 -32.96 -18.37 -35.54
C ASN A 788 -32.14 -17.08 -35.46
N ALA A 789 -32.25 -16.25 -36.49
CA ALA A 789 -31.58 -14.96 -36.49
C ALA A 789 -32.09 -14.09 -35.32
N PRO A 790 -31.18 -13.33 -34.63
CA PRO A 790 -31.61 -12.43 -33.59
C PRO A 790 -32.50 -11.31 -34.15
N THR A 791 -33.47 -10.86 -33.34
CA THR A 791 -34.28 -9.69 -33.68
C THR A 791 -33.44 -8.42 -33.50
N LYS A 792 -33.95 -7.32 -34.09
CA LYS A 792 -33.32 -6.02 -33.90
C LYS A 792 -33.25 -5.61 -32.40
N ASP A 793 -34.31 -5.87 -31.65
CA ASP A 793 -34.36 -5.60 -30.19
C ASP A 793 -33.37 -6.47 -29.42
N ASN A 794 -33.22 -7.74 -29.83
CA ASN A 794 -32.17 -8.60 -29.21
C ASN A 794 -30.78 -8.02 -29.40
N LEU A 795 -30.46 -7.59 -30.61
CA LEU A 795 -29.13 -7.04 -30.92
C LEU A 795 -28.90 -5.69 -30.22
N LYS A 796 -29.93 -4.85 -30.12
CA LYS A 796 -29.83 -3.59 -29.37
C LYS A 796 -29.53 -3.81 -27.90
N THR A 797 -30.28 -4.70 -27.25
CA THR A 797 -30.04 -5.08 -25.84
C THR A 797 -28.65 -5.62 -25.66
N LEU A 798 -28.20 -6.55 -26.53
CA LEU A 798 -26.91 -7.18 -26.48
C LEU A 798 -25.76 -6.16 -26.64
N HIS A 799 -25.83 -5.30 -27.65
CA HIS A 799 -24.75 -4.34 -27.93
C HIS A 799 -24.67 -3.21 -26.88
N LYS A 800 -25.79 -2.82 -26.29
CA LYS A 800 -25.77 -1.97 -25.10
C LYS A 800 -24.98 -2.60 -23.96
N LEU A 801 -25.21 -3.90 -23.74
CA LEU A 801 -24.49 -4.65 -22.69
C LEU A 801 -23.01 -4.79 -23.02
N ILE A 802 -22.65 -5.14 -24.26
CA ILE A 802 -21.25 -5.26 -24.71
C ILE A 802 -20.51 -3.96 -24.43
N LYS A 803 -21.06 -2.84 -24.86
CA LYS A 803 -20.48 -1.52 -24.64
C LYS A 803 -20.29 -1.22 -23.16
N LYS A 804 -21.34 -1.38 -22.37
CA LYS A 804 -21.34 -1.05 -20.93
C LYS A 804 -20.35 -1.91 -20.16
N VAL A 805 -20.38 -3.22 -20.33
CA VAL A 805 -19.50 -4.14 -19.62
C VAL A 805 -18.03 -3.94 -20.02
N THR A 806 -17.75 -3.75 -21.31
CA THR A 806 -16.39 -3.51 -21.80
C THR A 806 -15.80 -2.22 -21.22
N GLU A 807 -16.55 -1.13 -21.29
CA GLU A 807 -16.13 0.16 -20.74
C GLU A 807 -15.95 0.09 -19.21
N ASP A 808 -16.87 -0.57 -18.52
CA ASP A 808 -16.82 -0.73 -17.06
C ASP A 808 -15.61 -1.56 -16.60
N ILE A 809 -15.29 -2.66 -17.28
CA ILE A 809 -14.11 -3.48 -16.95
C ILE A 809 -12.83 -2.67 -17.09
N GLU A 810 -12.69 -1.89 -18.17
CA GLU A 810 -11.50 -1.08 -18.44
C GLU A 810 -11.21 -0.04 -17.32
N VAL A 811 -12.25 0.44 -16.63
CA VAL A 811 -12.15 1.44 -15.56
C VAL A 811 -12.49 0.88 -14.17
N PHE A 812 -12.64 -0.43 -14.04
CA PHE A 812 -13.00 -1.12 -12.78
C PHE A 812 -14.35 -0.67 -12.17
N SER A 813 -15.29 -0.27 -13.01
CA SER A 813 -16.64 0.14 -12.61
C SER A 813 -17.60 -1.05 -12.55
N TYR A 814 -17.22 -2.12 -11.87
CA TYR A 814 -17.98 -3.38 -11.82
C TYR A 814 -19.34 -3.24 -11.15
N ASN A 815 -19.49 -2.31 -10.21
CA ASN A 815 -20.75 -2.05 -9.53
C ASN A 815 -21.85 -1.56 -10.48
N THR A 816 -21.51 -1.02 -11.63
CA THR A 816 -22.45 -0.63 -12.67
C THR A 816 -22.67 -1.74 -13.72
N SER A 817 -21.75 -2.69 -13.84
CA SER A 817 -21.87 -3.85 -14.72
C SER A 817 -22.94 -4.84 -14.24
N VAL A 818 -23.00 -5.13 -12.95
CA VAL A 818 -23.95 -6.08 -12.39
C VAL A 818 -25.40 -5.67 -12.66
N PRO A 819 -25.83 -4.41 -12.38
CA PRO A 819 -27.16 -3.95 -12.81
C PRO A 819 -27.39 -4.00 -14.32
N ALA A 820 -26.36 -3.72 -15.12
CA ALA A 820 -26.47 -3.81 -16.57
C ALA A 820 -26.79 -5.22 -17.05
N PHE A 821 -26.17 -6.24 -16.46
CA PHE A 821 -26.53 -7.65 -16.72
C PHE A 821 -27.96 -7.96 -16.31
N MET A 822 -28.43 -7.46 -15.18
CA MET A 822 -29.81 -7.66 -14.71
C MET A 822 -30.82 -7.08 -15.68
N ILE A 823 -30.56 -5.88 -16.18
CA ILE A 823 -31.43 -5.19 -17.19
C ILE A 823 -31.43 -5.98 -18.48
N ALA A 824 -30.28 -6.36 -19.00
CA ALA A 824 -30.15 -7.08 -20.27
C ALA A 824 -30.87 -8.43 -20.25
N VAL A 825 -30.68 -9.22 -19.19
CA VAL A 825 -31.35 -10.52 -19.01
C VAL A 825 -32.84 -10.31 -18.89
N GLY A 826 -33.30 -9.28 -18.17
CA GLY A 826 -34.71 -8.95 -18.06
C GLY A 826 -35.36 -8.57 -19.42
N GLU A 827 -34.68 -7.81 -20.25
CA GLU A 827 -35.11 -7.42 -21.59
C GLU A 827 -35.14 -8.63 -22.54
N LEU A 828 -34.11 -9.46 -22.59
CA LEU A 828 -34.04 -10.66 -23.39
C LEU A 828 -35.13 -11.66 -23.01
N ASP A 829 -35.46 -11.79 -21.73
CA ASP A 829 -36.57 -12.62 -21.25
C ASP A 829 -37.94 -12.10 -21.75
N LYS A 830 -38.18 -10.81 -21.65
CA LYS A 830 -39.39 -10.17 -22.20
C LYS A 830 -39.52 -10.33 -23.72
N GLN A 831 -38.38 -10.26 -24.40
CA GLN A 831 -38.31 -10.45 -25.87
C GLN A 831 -38.43 -11.92 -26.27
N LYS A 832 -38.41 -12.84 -25.30
CA LYS A 832 -38.39 -14.30 -25.52
C LYS A 832 -37.23 -14.70 -26.43
N CYS A 833 -36.05 -14.13 -26.21
CA CYS A 833 -34.87 -14.40 -27.03
C CYS A 833 -34.41 -15.86 -26.88
N THR A 834 -34.30 -16.52 -28.04
CA THR A 834 -33.74 -17.89 -28.11
C THR A 834 -32.53 -17.98 -29.05
N SER A 835 -32.11 -16.86 -29.61
CA SER A 835 -30.99 -16.84 -30.57
C SER A 835 -29.72 -17.37 -29.92
N ARG A 836 -29.15 -18.43 -30.45
CA ARG A 836 -27.88 -19.01 -30.00
C ARG A 836 -26.76 -17.97 -30.02
N ALA A 837 -26.67 -17.16 -31.08
CA ALA A 837 -25.64 -16.14 -31.20
C ALA A 837 -25.69 -15.11 -30.08
N VAL A 838 -26.89 -14.68 -29.68
CA VAL A 838 -27.08 -13.74 -28.56
C VAL A 838 -26.79 -14.38 -27.22
N LEU A 839 -27.26 -15.62 -27.00
CA LEU A 839 -27.05 -16.35 -25.73
C LEU A 839 -25.59 -16.70 -25.53
N GLU A 840 -24.87 -17.11 -26.57
CA GLU A 840 -23.42 -17.38 -26.49
C GLU A 840 -22.65 -16.12 -26.14
N THR A 841 -22.96 -15.00 -26.75
CA THR A 841 -22.32 -13.72 -26.44
C THR A 841 -22.60 -13.27 -25.01
N LEU A 842 -23.83 -13.46 -24.53
CA LEU A 842 -24.19 -13.16 -23.13
C LEU A 842 -23.36 -13.98 -22.15
N VAL A 843 -23.15 -15.27 -22.43
CA VAL A 843 -22.32 -16.16 -21.59
C VAL A 843 -20.86 -15.69 -21.56
N ILE A 844 -20.31 -15.28 -22.69
CA ILE A 844 -18.94 -14.75 -22.76
C ILE A 844 -18.80 -13.49 -21.91
N LEU A 845 -19.75 -12.57 -22.00
CA LEU A 845 -19.75 -11.33 -21.19
C LEU A 845 -19.88 -11.61 -19.69
N LEU A 846 -20.69 -12.62 -19.33
CA LEU A 846 -20.93 -12.99 -17.93
C LEU A 846 -19.74 -13.78 -17.32
N ALA A 847 -18.96 -14.50 -18.12
CA ALA A 847 -17.92 -15.40 -17.67
C ALA A 847 -16.89 -14.78 -16.69
N PRO A 848 -16.37 -13.55 -16.90
CA PRO A 848 -15.46 -12.95 -15.95
C PRO A 848 -16.09 -12.74 -14.56
N PHE A 849 -17.36 -12.42 -14.50
CA PHE A 849 -18.09 -12.13 -13.26
C PHE A 849 -18.58 -13.39 -12.55
N ALA A 850 -19.10 -14.35 -13.29
CA ALA A 850 -19.70 -15.57 -12.78
C ALA A 850 -19.20 -16.80 -13.59
N PRO A 851 -17.96 -17.21 -13.37
CA PRO A 851 -17.30 -18.19 -14.26
C PRO A 851 -17.91 -19.59 -14.21
N HIS A 852 -18.45 -20.03 -13.08
CA HIS A 852 -18.97 -21.40 -12.97
C HIS A 852 -20.28 -21.58 -13.75
N ILE A 853 -21.23 -20.69 -13.56
CA ILE A 853 -22.49 -20.71 -14.33
C ILE A 853 -22.22 -20.51 -15.84
N ALA A 854 -21.28 -19.63 -16.16
CA ALA A 854 -20.91 -19.37 -17.55
C ALA A 854 -20.33 -20.61 -18.23
N GLU A 855 -19.44 -21.35 -17.59
CA GLU A 855 -18.92 -22.61 -18.11
C GLU A 855 -20.01 -23.65 -18.33
N GLU A 856 -20.94 -23.80 -17.37
CA GLU A 856 -22.05 -24.75 -17.50
C GLU A 856 -22.99 -24.38 -18.65
N LEU A 857 -23.36 -23.10 -18.75
CA LEU A 857 -24.19 -22.62 -19.85
C LEU A 857 -23.51 -22.77 -21.22
N TRP A 858 -22.22 -22.52 -21.27
CA TRP A 858 -21.40 -22.72 -22.47
C TRP A 858 -21.41 -24.18 -22.94
N GLN A 859 -21.26 -25.13 -22.00
CA GLN A 859 -21.38 -26.54 -22.29
C GLN A 859 -22.80 -26.93 -22.75
N GLN A 860 -23.84 -26.41 -22.10
CA GLN A 860 -25.24 -26.64 -22.46
C GLN A 860 -25.61 -26.09 -23.86
N LEU A 861 -24.88 -25.09 -24.33
CA LEU A 861 -25.00 -24.59 -25.71
C LEU A 861 -24.34 -25.50 -26.73
N GLY A 862 -23.68 -26.60 -26.31
CA GLY A 862 -23.08 -27.59 -27.20
C GLY A 862 -21.56 -27.45 -27.40
N HIS A 863 -20.91 -26.54 -26.69
CA HIS A 863 -19.46 -26.38 -26.79
C HIS A 863 -18.71 -27.45 -25.99
N THR A 864 -17.59 -27.91 -26.55
CA THR A 864 -16.69 -28.89 -25.93
C THR A 864 -15.45 -28.22 -25.30
N THR A 865 -15.18 -26.98 -25.65
CA THR A 865 -14.09 -26.16 -25.12
C THR A 865 -14.55 -25.31 -23.95
N SER A 866 -13.60 -24.78 -23.17
CA SER A 866 -13.90 -23.84 -22.10
C SER A 866 -14.35 -22.48 -22.66
N VAL A 867 -15.25 -21.79 -21.96
CA VAL A 867 -15.64 -20.41 -22.28
C VAL A 867 -14.41 -19.46 -22.15
N CYS A 868 -13.41 -19.83 -21.37
CA CYS A 868 -12.17 -19.08 -21.23
C CYS A 868 -11.38 -18.95 -22.54
N ASP A 869 -11.61 -19.87 -23.49
CA ASP A 869 -10.94 -19.89 -24.80
C ASP A 869 -11.77 -19.21 -25.89
N ALA A 870 -12.94 -18.68 -25.56
CA ALA A 870 -13.77 -17.86 -26.45
C ALA A 870 -13.13 -16.49 -26.68
N ARG A 871 -13.73 -15.71 -27.57
CA ARG A 871 -13.27 -14.36 -27.88
C ARG A 871 -14.23 -13.32 -27.32
N TRP A 872 -13.69 -12.26 -26.70
CA TRP A 872 -14.49 -11.15 -26.25
C TRP A 872 -15.23 -10.52 -27.45
N PRO A 873 -16.54 -10.26 -27.31
CA PRO A 873 -17.33 -9.75 -28.40
C PRO A 873 -16.98 -8.31 -28.77
N GLU A 874 -17.10 -8.00 -30.07
CA GLU A 874 -16.93 -6.64 -30.59
C GLU A 874 -18.24 -5.87 -30.52
N PHE A 875 -18.13 -4.61 -30.11
CA PHE A 875 -19.28 -3.69 -30.10
C PHE A 875 -19.50 -3.11 -31.49
N ASP A 876 -20.77 -3.11 -31.95
CA ASP A 876 -21.19 -2.48 -33.19
C ASP A 876 -22.28 -1.43 -32.90
N GLU A 877 -21.93 -0.16 -33.08
CA GLU A 877 -22.79 0.97 -32.81
C GLU A 877 -24.04 0.97 -33.70
N GLN A 878 -24.01 0.34 -34.85
CA GLN A 878 -25.17 0.28 -35.77
C GLN A 878 -26.40 -0.35 -35.11
N HIS A 879 -26.19 -1.31 -34.20
CA HIS A 879 -27.27 -1.98 -33.49
C HIS A 879 -27.95 -1.11 -32.43
N LEU A 880 -27.36 0.02 -32.06
CA LEU A 880 -27.93 1.00 -31.12
C LEU A 880 -28.79 2.04 -31.82
N LYS A 881 -28.77 2.12 -33.16
CA LYS A 881 -29.58 3.10 -33.87
C LYS A 881 -31.06 2.79 -33.71
N GLU A 882 -31.80 3.76 -33.25
CA GLU A 882 -33.23 3.66 -33.14
C GLU A 882 -33.89 4.01 -34.48
N ASP A 883 -34.86 3.19 -34.89
CA ASP A 883 -35.67 3.51 -36.08
C ASP A 883 -36.59 4.66 -35.79
N ASN A 884 -37.03 4.78 -34.55
CA ASN A 884 -37.96 5.83 -34.11
C ASN A 884 -37.41 6.55 -32.87
N VAL A 885 -37.67 7.85 -32.80
CA VAL A 885 -37.37 8.71 -31.67
C VAL A 885 -38.67 9.26 -31.13
N THR A 886 -38.92 9.13 -29.84
CA THR A 886 -40.02 9.72 -29.12
C THR A 886 -39.70 11.18 -28.80
N MET A 887 -40.48 12.11 -29.38
CA MET A 887 -40.32 13.53 -29.12
C MET A 887 -41.49 14.07 -28.30
N SER A 888 -41.17 14.93 -27.34
CA SER A 888 -42.18 15.64 -26.56
C SER A 888 -42.81 16.76 -27.38
N VAL A 889 -44.13 16.85 -27.35
CA VAL A 889 -44.86 17.97 -27.96
C VAL A 889 -45.34 18.93 -26.87
N SER A 890 -44.88 20.16 -26.98
CA SER A 890 -45.15 21.23 -25.99
C SER A 890 -45.94 22.36 -26.64
N PHE A 891 -46.75 23.01 -25.81
CA PHE A 891 -47.46 24.25 -26.15
C PHE A 891 -47.00 25.35 -25.19
N ASN A 892 -46.41 26.41 -25.75
CA ASN A 892 -45.83 27.51 -25.00
C ASN A 892 -44.87 27.01 -23.88
N GLY A 893 -44.00 26.01 -24.21
CA GLY A 893 -43.01 25.43 -23.31
C GLY A 893 -43.52 24.39 -22.31
N LYS A 894 -44.85 24.10 -22.31
CA LYS A 894 -45.42 23.08 -21.42
C LYS A 894 -45.74 21.81 -22.22
N THR A 895 -45.04 20.72 -21.91
CA THR A 895 -45.24 19.41 -22.53
C THR A 895 -46.65 18.89 -22.30
N ARG A 896 -47.29 18.38 -23.34
CA ARG A 896 -48.67 17.88 -23.30
C ARG A 896 -48.77 16.40 -23.62
N PHE A 897 -48.00 15.94 -24.59
CA PHE A 897 -47.97 14.55 -25.03
C PHE A 897 -46.66 14.23 -25.76
N THR A 898 -46.48 13.01 -26.15
CA THR A 898 -45.32 12.53 -26.93
C THR A 898 -45.79 11.87 -28.22
N LEU A 899 -44.99 11.99 -29.27
CA LEU A 899 -45.16 11.29 -30.54
C LEU A 899 -43.87 10.65 -31.00
N ASP A 900 -43.98 9.51 -31.66
CA ASP A 900 -42.88 8.80 -32.26
C ASP A 900 -42.66 9.19 -33.70
N PHE A 901 -41.40 9.47 -34.04
CA PHE A 901 -40.98 9.82 -35.38
C PHE A 901 -39.82 8.93 -35.84
N PRO A 902 -39.70 8.68 -37.16
CA PRO A 902 -38.48 8.07 -37.67
C PRO A 902 -37.24 8.88 -37.23
N ALA A 903 -36.16 8.20 -36.83
CA ALA A 903 -34.96 8.85 -36.33
C ALA A 903 -34.28 9.79 -37.35
N ASP A 904 -34.51 9.53 -38.64
CA ASP A 904 -34.01 10.30 -39.77
C ASP A 904 -35.01 11.35 -40.28
N ALA A 905 -36.18 11.53 -39.64
CA ALA A 905 -37.17 12.51 -40.05
C ALA A 905 -36.61 13.94 -39.97
N GLY A 906 -36.70 14.64 -41.08
CA GLY A 906 -36.33 16.05 -41.15
C GLY A 906 -37.30 16.97 -40.37
N LYS A 907 -36.85 18.20 -40.05
CA LYS A 907 -37.66 19.17 -39.29
C LYS A 907 -39.06 19.38 -39.89
N ASP A 908 -39.11 19.52 -41.19
CA ASP A 908 -40.38 19.79 -41.89
C ASP A 908 -41.32 18.60 -41.81
N ALA A 909 -40.82 17.38 -41.94
CA ALA A 909 -41.62 16.16 -41.82
C ALA A 909 -42.18 16.00 -40.39
N VAL A 910 -41.35 16.27 -39.36
CA VAL A 910 -41.76 16.25 -37.95
C VAL A 910 -42.85 17.31 -37.71
N GLU A 911 -42.66 18.55 -38.18
CA GLU A 911 -43.64 19.63 -38.04
C GLU A 911 -44.99 19.28 -38.68
N GLN A 912 -44.94 18.75 -39.90
CA GLN A 912 -46.15 18.33 -40.62
C GLN A 912 -46.88 17.20 -39.87
N ALA A 913 -46.17 16.21 -39.42
CA ALA A 913 -46.74 15.07 -38.67
C ALA A 913 -47.36 15.51 -37.34
N VAL A 914 -46.67 16.40 -36.59
CA VAL A 914 -47.19 16.95 -35.34
C VAL A 914 -48.44 17.75 -35.58
N MET A 915 -48.44 18.62 -36.58
CA MET A 915 -49.61 19.46 -36.89
C MET A 915 -50.78 18.66 -37.40
N ALA A 916 -50.54 17.53 -38.07
CA ALA A 916 -51.59 16.60 -38.55
C ALA A 916 -52.14 15.69 -37.43
N SER A 917 -51.48 15.58 -36.32
CA SER A 917 -51.86 14.73 -35.18
C SER A 917 -53.21 15.16 -34.58
N GLU A 918 -54.12 14.22 -34.33
CA GLU A 918 -55.38 14.45 -33.63
C GLU A 918 -55.18 15.07 -32.22
N GLN A 919 -54.13 14.69 -31.54
CA GLN A 919 -53.77 15.26 -30.20
C GLN A 919 -53.42 16.76 -30.33
N THR A 920 -52.64 17.14 -31.34
CA THR A 920 -52.31 18.54 -31.60
C THR A 920 -53.54 19.36 -31.91
N LYS A 921 -54.40 18.87 -32.80
CA LYS A 921 -55.64 19.54 -33.19
C LYS A 921 -56.57 19.87 -32.02
N LYS A 922 -56.62 18.96 -31.02
CA LYS A 922 -57.39 19.14 -29.80
C LYS A 922 -56.86 20.30 -28.94
N TYR A 923 -55.55 20.52 -28.89
CA TYR A 923 -54.93 21.63 -28.14
C TYR A 923 -54.92 22.94 -28.91
N LEU A 924 -55.23 22.91 -30.20
CA LEU A 924 -55.32 24.09 -31.08
C LEU A 924 -56.74 24.68 -31.18
N GLU A 925 -57.77 24.02 -30.63
CA GLU A 925 -59.09 24.53 -30.58
C GLU A 925 -59.16 25.92 -29.90
N GLY A 926 -59.57 26.96 -30.60
CA GLY A 926 -59.64 28.35 -30.11
C GLY A 926 -58.25 29.02 -29.96
N MET A 927 -57.26 28.48 -30.59
CA MET A 927 -55.87 28.99 -30.57
C MET A 927 -55.36 29.27 -31.98
N GLN A 928 -54.54 30.27 -32.15
CA GLN A 928 -53.79 30.56 -33.35
C GLN A 928 -52.29 30.19 -33.16
N VAL A 929 -51.74 29.40 -34.08
CA VAL A 929 -50.33 29.08 -34.09
C VAL A 929 -49.52 30.29 -34.53
N VAL A 930 -48.58 30.68 -33.70
CA VAL A 930 -47.60 31.75 -33.97
C VAL A 930 -46.34 31.19 -34.62
N LYS A 931 -45.82 30.13 -34.07
CA LYS A 931 -44.60 29.50 -34.55
C LYS A 931 -44.49 28.03 -34.04
N VAL A 932 -43.88 27.16 -34.84
CA VAL A 932 -43.51 25.81 -34.44
C VAL A 932 -41.97 25.71 -34.38
N ILE A 933 -41.45 25.26 -33.28
CA ILE A 933 -40.01 25.09 -33.07
C ILE A 933 -39.74 23.60 -32.92
N VAL A 934 -39.00 23.04 -33.88
CA VAL A 934 -38.61 21.63 -33.88
C VAL A 934 -37.11 21.54 -33.51
N VAL A 935 -36.81 20.87 -32.41
CA VAL A 935 -35.47 20.45 -32.08
C VAL A 935 -35.37 18.95 -32.34
N PRO A 936 -34.68 18.54 -33.46
CA PRO A 936 -34.63 17.15 -33.87
C PRO A 936 -34.23 16.20 -32.78
N GLY A 937 -34.95 15.09 -32.64
CA GLY A 937 -34.64 14.07 -31.62
C GLY A 937 -34.93 14.46 -30.15
N LYS A 938 -35.52 15.64 -29.91
CA LYS A 938 -35.78 16.11 -28.55
C LYS A 938 -37.18 16.57 -28.29
N ILE A 939 -37.61 17.67 -28.92
CA ILE A 939 -38.89 18.35 -28.60
C ILE A 939 -39.43 19.11 -29.79
N VAL A 940 -40.75 19.18 -29.84
CA VAL A 940 -41.49 20.11 -30.69
C VAL A 940 -42.26 21.08 -29.79
N ASN A 941 -42.02 22.37 -29.93
CA ASN A 941 -42.73 23.38 -29.17
C ASN A 941 -43.58 24.24 -30.09
N ILE A 942 -44.89 24.20 -29.86
CA ILE A 942 -45.86 24.98 -30.60
C ILE A 942 -46.19 26.24 -29.81
N VAL A 943 -45.82 27.38 -30.35
CA VAL A 943 -46.13 28.68 -29.72
C VAL A 943 -47.49 29.11 -30.22
N VAL A 944 -48.44 29.28 -29.30
CA VAL A 944 -49.82 29.64 -29.60
C VAL A 944 -50.26 30.90 -28.83
N LYS A 945 -51.22 31.64 -29.40
CA LYS A 945 -51.97 32.73 -28.77
C LYS A 945 -53.47 32.48 -28.90
N LYS A 946 -54.29 33.11 -28.06
CA LYS A 946 -55.76 33.04 -28.27
C LYS A 946 -56.17 33.59 -29.64
N ALA A 947 -57.07 32.90 -30.32
CA ALA A 947 -57.58 33.30 -31.64
C ALA A 947 -58.41 34.61 -31.54
#